data_409e23df36d08d890fd51dd27b708f3c
#
_entry.id   409e23df36d08d890fd51dd27b708f3c
#
_cell.length_a   1.000
_cell.length_b   1.000
_cell.length_c   1.000
_cell.angle_alpha   90.00
_cell.angle_beta   90.00
_cell.angle_gamma   90.00
#
_symmetry.space_group_name_H-M   'P 1'
#
loop_
_entity.id
_entity.type
_entity.pdbx_description
1 polymer ?
#
loop_
_entity_poly.entity_id
_entity_poly.type
_entity_poly.pdbx_seq_one_letter_code
_entity_poly.pdbx_strand_id
1 'polypeptide(L)'
;MDHMPDSSYNSRTRRSSHSSASTISERSHRSSSRFSEHPESDTDQTAAAASKGHNEQRSLPKERKKAKNQKDTWCVTVWITIILIILFSVGAFVGGYMLKQSQDSSLAPSPNISWKTLPCIFSTINECQGNNRGHVLLISLGAFPPSLLTDQLTPTLMKIKSCGTYSASLRPVFPTISITNQYSIATGLYAESHGVVDDYFRDNEIIVDAANNMQNPSWWKGEPIWVTAKKRGFKVKVAGWKGGDMAKDGILPDDYIKGRQSVSLEERLRKILEWISESSPNLVVIHFDDLSETLRSNALSSPAVERVLKDIDGALDRLFQQLHERKTLSCTDIVIVSDHGMMEPRNCASGNIMSVLNRKILNETVWEQDIVYFGETYGRLSMLNRSRLSLQRVIEALSCNHSSMSDERMPYYLMQRTEMFPVRLHYANSPRIENLLFLITPDRILTKTSQSGICQSKKNLYGYDNMFSQMHGLFFAYGPSFHSGMTLKGFSVTEIYNLLCTILKAVPAPNNGTDRLALALLKYPVSPGDSTGQPDRWSYHRADFPMTREVLLQRQDRTCSTNCYFAAEVDVLAADLQLNISSSAGSLIMAAAGFYGLPIPNNINVRNSFRLLINREFVIGFNVALKLPLWTSCFLQTDKMTPDSTVDCTRNDVRLERGEFILCRDFDNFAQFQSSRLMPAYLVPPALNDDIAVGADGRMISNIVPMYQNFRTSIWQPFWEMARGWIARNGPIHVYSGPVFDHKIPLGTADEQEQILFSQELPNVHLPSHYFVIVTRKVWDNSSVVLDATEDECMAFVFPHLPDTSQHPCQDKESYFLTYSASVKDVEQLTGLTFFSALSHRKAVHLRTAQPSKLFHK
;
A
#
# COMPACT_ATOMS: atom_id res chain seq x y z
N MET A 1 1.63 46.97 -47.19
CA MET A 1 0.55 46.80 -48.15
C MET A 1 -0.40 45.85 -47.51
N ASP A 2 -1.29 46.38 -46.71
CA ASP A 2 -2.73 46.61 -46.95
C ASP A 2 -3.51 45.28 -46.77
N HIS A 3 -4.51 45.05 -46.01
CA HIS A 3 -5.47 45.88 -45.28
C HIS A 3 -6.11 45.06 -44.17
N MET A 4 -6.28 45.62 -43.03
CA MET A 4 -7.38 45.35 -42.08
C MET A 4 -8.69 45.99 -42.65
N PRO A 5 -9.90 45.69 -42.16
CA PRO A 5 -10.34 46.45 -41.01
C PRO A 5 -11.19 45.69 -39.97
N ASP A 6 -11.14 46.28 -38.77
CA ASP A 6 -12.02 46.25 -37.63
C ASP A 6 -13.52 46.32 -37.91
N SER A 7 -14.34 45.74 -36.99
CA SER A 7 -15.48 46.47 -36.43
C SER A 7 -15.91 45.91 -35.09
N SER A 8 -15.67 46.73 -34.13
CA SER A 8 -16.30 46.83 -32.82
C SER A 8 -17.82 46.97 -32.85
N TYR A 9 -18.55 46.47 -31.89
CA TYR A 9 -19.61 47.22 -31.20
C TYR A 9 -19.81 46.77 -29.75
N ASN A 10 -19.75 47.78 -28.94
CA ASN A 10 -20.07 47.89 -27.54
C ASN A 10 -21.61 47.99 -27.32
N SER A 11 -22.20 47.52 -26.23
CA SER A 11 -22.72 48.35 -25.17
C SER A 11 -23.86 47.69 -24.35
N ARG A 12 -23.63 47.67 -23.09
CA ARG A 12 -24.42 48.29 -22.00
C ARG A 12 -25.84 47.76 -21.65
N THR A 13 -25.86 47.24 -20.43
CA THR A 13 -26.71 47.60 -19.25
C THR A 13 -28.23 47.55 -19.33
N ARG A 14 -28.85 46.83 -18.40
CA ARG A 14 -29.66 47.29 -17.25
C ARG A 14 -30.51 46.17 -16.67
N ARG A 15 -30.33 45.93 -15.39
CA ARG A 15 -31.23 45.96 -14.24
C ARG A 15 -32.74 45.95 -14.52
N SER A 16 -33.41 45.03 -13.81
CA SER A 16 -34.49 45.22 -12.83
C SER A 16 -35.18 43.86 -12.65
N SER A 17 -35.22 43.23 -11.45
CA SER A 17 -36.06 43.45 -10.29
C SER A 17 -37.53 43.10 -10.51
N HIS A 18 -37.97 42.26 -9.63
CA HIS A 18 -39.24 42.01 -9.00
C HIS A 18 -39.66 40.53 -9.09
N SER A 19 -39.64 39.81 -7.99
CA SER A 19 -40.53 39.78 -6.85
C SER A 19 -41.91 39.17 -7.12
N SER A 20 -42.18 38.12 -6.42
CA SER A 20 -43.46 37.76 -5.78
C SER A 20 -43.35 36.26 -5.40
N ALA A 21 -43.17 35.80 -4.20
CA ALA A 21 -43.99 35.91 -2.97
C ALA A 21 -45.42 35.36 -3.12
N SER A 22 -45.65 34.25 -2.53
CA SER A 22 -46.87 33.78 -1.85
C SER A 22 -46.51 32.46 -1.12
N THR A 23 -46.22 32.45 0.13
CA THR A 23 -47.00 32.49 1.40
C THR A 23 -48.40 31.93 1.32
N ILE A 24 -48.62 30.94 2.11
CA ILE A 24 -49.75 30.56 2.95
C ILE A 24 -49.32 29.27 3.65
N SER A 25 -48.96 29.28 4.92
CA SER A 25 -49.58 29.49 6.20
C SER A 25 -50.35 28.26 6.69
N GLU A 26 -49.80 27.73 7.77
CA GLU A 26 -50.46 27.46 9.07
C GLU A 26 -51.63 26.46 9.08
N ARG A 27 -51.63 25.53 9.96
CA ARG A 27 -51.88 25.55 11.43
C ARG A 27 -51.86 24.12 11.98
N SER A 28 -51.06 23.89 12.96
CA SER A 28 -51.37 23.54 14.34
C SER A 28 -52.77 22.93 14.64
N HIS A 29 -52.75 21.76 15.28
CA HIS A 29 -53.49 21.62 16.56
C HIS A 29 -52.99 20.43 17.39
N ARG A 30 -52.78 20.74 18.64
CA ARG A 30 -52.62 19.90 19.84
C ARG A 30 -53.89 19.10 20.10
N SER A 31 -53.76 17.94 20.72
CA SER A 31 -54.36 17.52 22.00
C SER A 31 -54.19 16.02 22.15
N SER A 32 -53.50 15.54 23.11
CA SER A 32 -53.79 15.11 24.47
C SER A 32 -55.05 14.25 24.62
N SER A 33 -54.85 13.04 25.09
CA SER A 33 -55.46 12.35 26.24
C SER A 33 -55.42 10.84 26.03
N ARG A 34 -54.75 10.14 26.88
CA ARG A 34 -55.18 9.33 28.02
C ARG A 34 -56.42 8.48 27.84
N PHE A 35 -56.28 7.24 28.16
CA PHE A 35 -57.08 6.22 28.86
C PHE A 35 -56.87 4.90 28.21
N SER A 36 -56.30 3.95 28.84
CA SER A 36 -56.64 2.98 29.91
C SER A 36 -57.55 1.88 29.43
N GLU A 37 -57.15 0.73 29.85
CA GLU A 37 -57.89 -0.45 30.21
C GLU A 37 -57.91 -1.63 29.23
N HIS A 38 -57.44 -2.72 29.79
CA HIS A 38 -57.74 -4.12 29.55
C HIS A 38 -59.28 -4.38 29.40
N PRO A 39 -59.81 -5.53 28.98
CA PRO A 39 -59.42 -6.86 29.46
C PRO A 39 -59.57 -8.06 28.45
N GLU A 40 -59.10 -9.19 28.95
CA GLU A 40 -59.66 -10.55 28.90
C GLU A 40 -60.03 -11.16 27.54
N SER A 41 -59.91 -12.39 27.28
CA SER A 41 -60.19 -13.65 27.98
C SER A 41 -59.60 -14.86 27.21
N ASP A 42 -59.35 -15.85 27.93
CA ASP A 42 -59.83 -17.25 27.98
C ASP A 42 -59.34 -18.16 26.82
N THR A 43 -59.02 -19.29 27.02
CA THR A 43 -59.50 -20.51 27.74
C THR A 43 -58.45 -21.61 27.41
N ASP A 44 -58.19 -22.70 27.97
CA ASP A 44 -58.89 -23.65 28.81
C ASP A 44 -57.95 -24.84 29.11
N GLN A 45 -58.10 -25.37 30.24
CA GLN A 45 -58.40 -26.76 30.72
C GLN A 45 -57.26 -27.76 30.61
N THR A 46 -57.02 -28.63 31.53
CA THR A 46 -57.89 -29.44 32.49
C THR A 46 -56.97 -30.15 33.48
N ALA A 47 -57.32 -30.26 34.61
CA ALA A 47 -58.05 -31.19 35.52
C ALA A 47 -57.10 -32.23 36.16
N ALA A 48 -57.21 -32.67 37.28
CA ALA A 48 -58.18 -33.02 38.33
C ALA A 48 -57.37 -33.80 39.42
N ALA A 49 -57.65 -33.96 40.59
CA ALA A 49 -58.74 -34.16 41.49
C ALA A 49 -58.11 -34.76 42.79
N ALA A 50 -58.55 -34.32 43.84
CA ALA A 50 -59.43 -34.78 44.88
C ALA A 50 -58.70 -35.59 46.01
N SER A 51 -59.09 -35.57 47.28
CA SER A 51 -60.21 -35.24 48.00
C SER A 51 -60.03 -35.43 49.54
N LYS A 52 -60.79 -34.65 50.34
CA LYS A 52 -61.48 -34.96 51.61
C LYS A 52 -60.59 -35.37 52.82
N GLY A 53 -60.92 -34.97 53.98
CA GLY A 53 -61.91 -34.20 54.60
C GLY A 53 -62.05 -34.54 56.08
N HIS A 54 -62.62 -33.61 56.83
CA HIS A 54 -63.39 -33.74 58.07
C HIS A 54 -62.64 -33.87 59.41
N ASN A 55 -62.80 -32.82 60.24
CA ASN A 55 -63.65 -32.65 61.43
C ASN A 55 -63.23 -33.48 62.62
N GLU A 56 -63.27 -33.11 63.91
CA GLU A 56 -64.08 -32.25 64.70
C GLU A 56 -63.46 -32.14 66.11
N GLN A 57 -63.58 -30.98 66.68
CA GLN A 57 -63.99 -30.59 68.04
C GLN A 57 -63.58 -31.23 69.32
N ARG A 58 -63.30 -30.32 70.24
CA ARG A 58 -63.60 -30.31 71.72
C ARG A 58 -62.83 -31.25 72.67
N SER A 59 -62.33 -30.69 73.73
CA SER A 59 -62.78 -29.89 74.88
C SER A 59 -61.73 -29.83 75.92
N LEU A 60 -61.63 -28.71 76.62
CA LEU A 60 -61.00 -28.57 77.97
C LEU A 60 -61.78 -29.33 79.06
N PRO A 61 -61.24 -29.71 80.25
CA PRO A 61 -60.82 -28.76 81.28
C PRO A 61 -59.70 -29.19 82.25
N LYS A 62 -59.13 -28.15 82.92
CA LYS A 62 -58.72 -28.05 84.34
C LYS A 62 -58.02 -29.23 85.04
N GLU A 63 -57.06 -29.07 85.92
CA GLU A 63 -56.72 -28.15 87.02
C GLU A 63 -55.37 -28.50 87.61
N ARG A 64 -54.71 -27.48 88.07
CA ARG A 64 -53.90 -27.31 89.33
C ARG A 64 -52.79 -28.30 89.84
N LYS A 65 -51.72 -27.53 90.07
CA LYS A 65 -50.66 -27.70 91.15
C LYS A 65 -49.32 -28.29 90.69
N LYS A 66 -48.26 -27.53 90.64
CA LYS A 66 -47.43 -27.08 91.75
C LYS A 66 -46.32 -26.13 91.28
N ALA A 67 -46.41 -24.92 91.82
CA ALA A 67 -45.26 -24.00 91.86
C ALA A 67 -44.25 -24.51 92.84
N LYS A 68 -43.05 -24.86 92.37
CA LYS A 68 -41.73 -24.80 93.02
C LYS A 68 -40.67 -25.40 92.13
N ASN A 69 -39.87 -24.58 91.54
CA ASN A 69 -38.53 -24.68 90.95
C ASN A 69 -38.39 -23.79 89.69
N GLN A 70 -38.88 -22.61 89.80
CA GLN A 70 -38.77 -21.69 88.57
C GLN A 70 -37.71 -20.61 88.69
N LYS A 71 -36.94 -20.65 89.83
CA LYS A 71 -35.85 -19.65 89.96
C LYS A 71 -34.47 -20.11 89.52
N ASP A 72 -34.17 -21.41 89.67
CA ASP A 72 -32.84 -21.92 89.29
C ASP A 72 -32.67 -22.22 87.79
N THR A 73 -33.77 -22.53 87.03
CA THR A 73 -33.72 -22.78 85.60
C THR A 73 -33.65 -21.44 84.82
N TRP A 74 -34.16 -20.37 85.34
CA TRP A 74 -34.07 -19.05 84.64
C TRP A 74 -32.65 -18.47 84.72
N CYS A 75 -31.95 -18.58 85.81
CA CYS A 75 -30.54 -18.19 85.91
C CYS A 75 -29.61 -19.01 84.97
N VAL A 76 -29.83 -20.31 84.90
CA VAL A 76 -29.02 -21.17 84.01
C VAL A 76 -29.30 -20.87 82.55
N THR A 77 -30.56 -20.64 82.10
CA THR A 77 -30.90 -20.25 80.73
C THR A 77 -30.36 -18.93 80.42
N VAL A 78 -30.41 -17.94 81.28
CA VAL A 78 -29.83 -16.57 81.02
C VAL A 78 -28.31 -16.64 80.89
N TRP A 79 -27.66 -17.45 81.79
CA TRP A 79 -26.18 -17.63 81.63
C TRP A 79 -25.80 -18.37 80.38
N ILE A 80 -26.54 -19.39 79.95
CA ILE A 80 -26.31 -20.08 78.65
C ILE A 80 -26.53 -19.15 77.48
N THR A 81 -27.60 -18.31 77.46
CA THR A 81 -27.81 -17.35 76.41
C THR A 81 -26.74 -16.29 76.41
N ILE A 82 -26.27 -15.78 77.51
CA ILE A 82 -25.16 -14.83 77.59
C ILE A 82 -23.85 -15.48 77.05
N ILE A 83 -23.55 -16.74 77.44
CA ILE A 83 -22.39 -17.46 76.95
C ILE A 83 -22.49 -17.67 75.38
N LEU A 84 -23.68 -18.05 74.91
CA LEU A 84 -23.89 -18.22 73.50
C LEU A 84 -23.77 -16.88 72.71
N ILE A 85 -24.24 -15.79 73.29
CA ILE A 85 -24.07 -14.46 72.68
C ILE A 85 -22.61 -14.03 72.67
N ILE A 86 -21.87 -14.30 73.75
CA ILE A 86 -20.44 -14.00 73.80
C ILE A 86 -19.65 -14.90 72.83
N LEU A 87 -19.98 -16.17 72.72
CA LEU A 87 -19.34 -17.08 71.76
C LEU A 87 -19.66 -16.67 70.32
N PHE A 88 -20.91 -16.27 70.05
CA PHE A 88 -21.30 -15.79 68.73
C PHE A 88 -20.63 -14.46 68.42
N SER A 89 -20.53 -13.54 69.36
CA SER A 89 -19.84 -12.25 69.23
C SER A 89 -18.34 -12.42 69.00
N VAL A 90 -17.70 -13.34 69.74
CA VAL A 90 -16.29 -13.69 69.57
C VAL A 90 -16.08 -14.42 68.25
N GLY A 91 -16.99 -15.34 67.88
CA GLY A 91 -16.98 -16.00 66.55
C GLY A 91 -17.14 -15.02 65.38
N ALA A 92 -18.07 -14.05 65.51
CA ALA A 92 -18.26 -13.02 64.54
C ALA A 92 -17.06 -12.05 64.48
N PHE A 93 -16.45 -11.70 65.59
CA PHE A 93 -15.26 -10.87 65.66
C PHE A 93 -14.04 -11.57 65.09
N VAL A 94 -13.83 -12.86 65.41
CA VAL A 94 -12.75 -13.68 64.86
C VAL A 94 -13.00 -13.94 63.35
N GLY A 95 -14.22 -14.24 62.93
CA GLY A 95 -14.63 -14.37 61.56
C GLY A 95 -14.44 -13.09 60.76
N GLY A 96 -14.87 -11.94 61.32
CA GLY A 96 -14.66 -10.63 60.75
C GLY A 96 -13.18 -10.24 60.66
N TYR A 97 -12.39 -10.57 61.68
CA TYR A 97 -10.94 -10.37 61.70
C TYR A 97 -10.23 -11.26 60.67
N MET A 98 -10.62 -12.53 60.56
CA MET A 98 -10.09 -13.46 59.54
C MET A 98 -10.50 -13.06 58.15
N LEU A 99 -11.73 -12.60 57.93
CA LEU A 99 -12.18 -12.05 56.66
C LEU A 99 -11.43 -10.77 56.28
N LYS A 100 -11.21 -9.87 57.24
CA LYS A 100 -10.43 -8.66 57.07
C LYS A 100 -8.95 -8.99 56.77
N GLN A 101 -8.36 -9.95 57.47
CA GLN A 101 -7.00 -10.41 57.22
C GLN A 101 -6.88 -11.14 55.87
N SER A 102 -7.92 -11.89 55.46
CA SER A 102 -8.02 -12.46 54.11
C SER A 102 -8.20 -11.40 53.02
N GLN A 103 -8.91 -10.29 53.29
CA GLN A 103 -8.97 -9.16 52.39
C GLN A 103 -7.68 -8.32 52.36
N ASP A 104 -7.05 -8.12 53.52
CA ASP A 104 -5.75 -7.42 53.58
C ASP A 104 -4.59 -8.25 53.05
N SER A 105 -4.66 -9.59 53.12
CA SER A 105 -3.67 -10.47 52.47
C SER A 105 -3.86 -10.60 50.95
N SER A 106 -5.06 -10.22 50.42
CA SER A 106 -5.27 -10.06 48.99
C SER A 106 -4.76 -8.70 48.45
N LEU A 107 -4.27 -7.81 49.32
CA LEU A 107 -3.66 -6.53 49.06
C LEU A 107 -2.15 -6.46 49.30
N ALA A 108 -1.48 -7.62 49.39
CA ALA A 108 -0.04 -7.60 49.13
C ALA A 108 0.14 -7.16 47.68
N PRO A 109 0.94 -6.10 47.39
CA PRO A 109 1.23 -5.75 46.02
C PRO A 109 1.76 -7.01 45.34
N SER A 110 1.01 -7.52 44.38
CA SER A 110 1.51 -8.60 43.52
C SER A 110 2.90 -8.15 43.05
N PRO A 111 3.91 -9.01 43.10
CA PRO A 111 5.23 -8.63 42.64
C PRO A 111 5.03 -8.01 41.27
N ASN A 112 5.54 -6.78 41.05
CA ASN A 112 5.42 -6.04 39.80
C ASN A 112 6.05 -6.92 38.69
N ILE A 113 5.25 -7.85 38.16
CA ILE A 113 5.66 -8.70 37.07
C ILE A 113 5.81 -7.82 35.85
N SER A 114 7.03 -7.70 35.35
CA SER A 114 7.28 -6.96 34.12
C SER A 114 6.53 -7.63 32.97
N TRP A 115 5.83 -6.86 32.15
CA TRP A 115 5.16 -7.36 30.95
C TRP A 115 6.14 -8.11 30.01
N LYS A 116 7.42 -7.78 30.04
CA LYS A 116 8.48 -8.45 29.25
C LYS A 116 8.67 -9.92 29.60
N THR A 117 8.38 -10.33 30.84
CA THR A 117 8.52 -11.71 31.27
C THR A 117 7.28 -12.56 30.92
N LEU A 118 6.21 -11.93 30.47
CA LEU A 118 4.99 -12.63 30.10
C LEU A 118 5.17 -13.44 28.81
N PRO A 119 4.49 -14.58 28.68
CA PRO A 119 4.40 -15.28 27.40
C PRO A 119 3.66 -14.42 26.38
N CYS A 120 3.93 -14.67 25.08
CA CYS A 120 3.26 -13.98 23.98
C CYS A 120 1.81 -14.48 23.79
N ILE A 121 0.97 -14.33 24.79
CA ILE A 121 -0.44 -14.77 24.79
C ILE A 121 -1.32 -13.53 24.73
N PHE A 122 -2.27 -13.52 23.80
CA PHE A 122 -3.28 -12.49 23.69
C PHE A 122 -4.65 -13.03 24.04
N SER A 123 -5.47 -12.23 24.69
CA SER A 123 -6.88 -12.52 24.92
C SER A 123 -7.62 -12.68 23.60
N THR A 124 -8.69 -13.48 23.60
CA THR A 124 -9.58 -13.53 22.46
C THR A 124 -10.34 -12.21 22.33
N ILE A 125 -10.75 -11.86 21.10
CA ILE A 125 -11.50 -10.61 20.86
C ILE A 125 -12.79 -10.55 21.70
N ASN A 126 -13.40 -11.71 21.99
CA ASN A 126 -14.60 -11.79 22.82
C ASN A 126 -14.34 -11.48 24.29
N GLU A 127 -13.12 -11.74 24.79
CA GLU A 127 -12.72 -11.41 26.16
C GLU A 127 -12.43 -9.91 26.36
N CYS A 128 -12.24 -9.18 25.24
CA CYS A 128 -11.93 -7.75 25.20
C CYS A 128 -13.18 -6.85 25.09
N GLN A 129 -14.33 -7.30 25.65
CA GLN A 129 -15.57 -6.51 25.65
C GLN A 129 -15.82 -5.80 26.99
N GLY A 130 -16.67 -4.80 27.02
CA GLY A 130 -17.04 -4.05 28.24
C GLY A 130 -15.91 -3.13 28.72
N ASN A 131 -15.61 -3.17 30.02
CA ASN A 131 -14.58 -2.32 30.64
C ASN A 131 -13.14 -2.66 30.24
N ASN A 132 -12.93 -3.80 29.60
CA ASN A 132 -11.62 -4.24 29.09
C ASN A 132 -11.39 -3.88 27.63
N ARG A 133 -12.14 -2.92 27.05
CA ARG A 133 -11.89 -2.44 25.69
C ARG A 133 -10.46 -1.93 25.59
N GLY A 134 -9.69 -2.54 24.69
CA GLY A 134 -8.36 -2.09 24.33
C GLY A 134 -8.40 -0.84 23.47
N HIS A 135 -7.23 -0.30 23.24
CA HIS A 135 -6.99 0.85 22.40
C HIS A 135 -6.41 0.40 21.06
N VAL A 136 -6.46 1.26 20.05
CA VAL A 136 -5.62 1.16 18.87
C VAL A 136 -4.55 2.24 18.99
N LEU A 137 -3.29 1.83 19.01
CA LEU A 137 -2.15 2.74 19.09
C LEU A 137 -1.38 2.70 17.77
N LEU A 138 -1.21 3.85 17.13
CA LEU A 138 -0.26 4.04 16.04
C LEU A 138 0.91 4.85 16.56
N ILE A 139 2.11 4.25 16.57
CA ILE A 139 3.34 4.87 17.07
C ILE A 139 4.33 4.97 15.92
N SER A 140 4.80 6.18 15.62
CA SER A 140 5.86 6.42 14.64
C SER A 140 7.15 6.81 15.34
N LEU A 141 8.25 6.18 14.94
CA LEU A 141 9.61 6.47 15.37
C LEU A 141 10.33 7.18 14.23
N GLY A 142 10.62 8.46 14.38
CA GLY A 142 11.19 9.29 13.32
C GLY A 142 12.58 8.82 12.88
N ALA A 143 12.73 8.55 11.58
CA ALA A 143 13.98 8.18 10.91
C ALA A 143 14.72 6.99 11.56
N PHE A 144 14.01 5.94 11.97
CA PHE A 144 14.60 4.78 12.63
C PHE A 144 15.06 3.73 11.61
N PRO A 145 16.36 3.63 11.28
CA PRO A 145 16.85 2.61 10.36
C PRO A 145 16.92 1.24 11.03
N PRO A 146 16.67 0.15 10.29
CA PRO A 146 16.69 -1.22 10.83
C PRO A 146 18.01 -1.62 11.51
N SER A 147 19.13 -1.02 11.14
CA SER A 147 20.45 -1.29 11.72
C SER A 147 20.59 -0.92 13.18
N LEU A 148 19.73 -0.05 13.71
CA LEU A 148 19.73 0.37 15.11
C LEU A 148 18.90 -0.55 16.03
N LEU A 149 18.20 -1.54 15.47
CA LEU A 149 17.41 -2.51 16.23
C LEU A 149 18.30 -3.62 16.79
N THR A 150 18.61 -3.57 18.10
CA THR A 150 19.47 -4.55 18.79
C THR A 150 18.93 -4.89 20.18
N ASP A 151 19.25 -6.07 20.69
CA ASP A 151 18.88 -6.49 22.06
C ASP A 151 19.46 -5.56 23.15
N GLN A 152 20.61 -4.93 22.90
CA GLN A 152 21.27 -4.06 23.87
C GLN A 152 20.65 -2.66 23.94
N LEU A 153 20.24 -2.12 22.80
CA LEU A 153 19.74 -0.74 22.68
C LEU A 153 18.22 -0.66 22.78
N THR A 154 17.53 -1.68 22.28
CA THR A 154 16.07 -1.69 22.09
C THR A 154 15.41 -2.99 22.53
N PRO A 155 15.62 -3.43 23.79
CA PRO A 155 15.10 -4.70 24.28
C PRO A 155 13.56 -4.79 24.28
N THR A 156 12.86 -3.66 24.43
CA THR A 156 11.40 -3.58 24.36
C THR A 156 10.92 -3.86 22.94
N LEU A 157 11.51 -3.21 21.92
CA LEU A 157 11.19 -3.47 20.52
C LEU A 157 11.54 -4.91 20.12
N MET A 158 12.62 -5.49 20.66
CA MET A 158 12.98 -6.89 20.41
C MET A 158 11.96 -7.85 21.02
N LYS A 159 11.41 -7.57 22.20
CA LYS A 159 10.29 -8.33 22.78
C LYS A 159 9.03 -8.21 21.93
N ILE A 160 8.70 -7.01 21.45
CA ILE A 160 7.55 -6.79 20.56
C ILE A 160 7.75 -7.58 19.26
N LYS A 161 8.95 -7.57 18.68
CA LYS A 161 9.31 -8.35 17.49
C LYS A 161 9.07 -9.85 17.67
N SER A 162 9.46 -10.39 18.81
CA SER A 162 9.31 -11.83 19.08
C SER A 162 7.86 -12.26 19.30
N CYS A 163 7.01 -11.37 19.83
CA CYS A 163 5.61 -11.69 20.15
C CYS A 163 4.61 -11.28 19.07
N GLY A 164 4.97 -10.33 18.22
CA GLY A 164 4.08 -9.74 17.22
C GLY A 164 4.44 -10.11 15.79
N THR A 165 4.03 -9.26 14.88
CA THR A 165 4.42 -9.29 13.47
C THR A 165 5.47 -8.21 13.21
N TYR A 166 6.48 -8.49 12.40
CA TYR A 166 7.63 -7.62 12.15
C TYR A 166 7.98 -7.55 10.66
N SER A 167 8.41 -6.37 10.20
CA SER A 167 9.15 -6.19 8.95
C SER A 167 10.33 -5.23 9.12
N ALA A 168 11.49 -5.60 8.60
CA ALA A 168 12.67 -4.74 8.54
C ALA A 168 12.64 -3.76 7.37
N SER A 169 11.60 -3.77 6.55
CA SER A 169 11.54 -2.99 5.31
C SER A 169 10.15 -2.40 5.13
N LEU A 170 9.82 -1.38 5.90
CA LEU A 170 8.68 -0.52 5.63
C LEU A 170 9.13 0.56 4.65
N ARG A 171 8.64 0.48 3.40
CA ARG A 171 9.07 1.38 2.34
C ARG A 171 8.33 2.70 2.41
N PRO A 172 9.07 3.83 2.57
CA PRO A 172 8.48 5.15 2.53
C PRO A 172 8.02 5.53 1.11
N VAL A 173 7.15 6.52 0.98
CA VAL A 173 6.92 7.19 -0.29
C VAL A 173 8.10 8.10 -0.63
N PHE A 174 8.24 8.45 -1.92
CA PHE A 174 9.24 9.43 -2.35
C PHE A 174 8.66 10.86 -2.21
N PRO A 175 9.48 11.84 -1.80
CA PRO A 175 10.81 11.72 -1.23
C PRO A 175 10.79 11.12 0.20
N THR A 176 11.90 10.48 0.59
CA THR A 176 11.98 9.77 1.87
C THR A 176 12.27 10.71 3.03
N ILE A 177 11.34 11.61 3.32
CA ILE A 177 11.40 12.66 4.35
C ILE A 177 10.21 12.55 5.31
N SER A 178 10.38 13.07 6.52
CA SER A 178 9.43 12.85 7.62
C SER A 178 8.04 13.41 7.36
N ILE A 179 7.90 14.68 6.97
CA ILE A 179 6.58 15.32 6.86
C ILE A 179 5.70 14.62 5.81
N THR A 180 6.28 14.31 4.66
CA THR A 180 5.62 13.61 3.57
C THR A 180 5.17 12.21 3.99
N ASN A 181 6.08 11.44 4.62
CA ASN A 181 5.80 10.07 5.01
C ASN A 181 4.88 9.95 6.22
N GLN A 182 4.95 10.83 7.20
CA GLN A 182 3.97 10.88 8.29
C GLN A 182 2.56 11.08 7.74
N TYR A 183 2.39 11.98 6.77
CA TYR A 183 1.07 12.22 6.22
C TYR A 183 0.61 11.10 5.27
N SER A 184 1.54 10.46 4.54
CA SER A 184 1.25 9.24 3.78
C SER A 184 0.79 8.07 4.67
N ILE A 185 1.43 7.86 5.81
CA ILE A 185 1.02 6.84 6.81
C ILE A 185 -0.40 7.14 7.32
N ALA A 186 -0.69 8.42 7.58
CA ALA A 186 -1.96 8.84 8.14
C ALA A 186 -3.12 8.79 7.14
N THR A 187 -2.87 8.92 5.84
CA THR A 187 -3.91 9.05 4.80
C THR A 187 -3.96 7.89 3.82
N GLY A 188 -2.91 7.05 3.76
CA GLY A 188 -2.77 6.03 2.73
C GLY A 188 -2.47 6.58 1.34
N LEU A 189 -2.15 7.88 1.21
CA LEU A 189 -1.93 8.55 -0.06
C LEU A 189 -0.43 8.72 -0.38
N TYR A 190 -0.10 8.79 -1.67
CA TYR A 190 1.21 9.23 -2.13
C TYR A 190 1.38 10.75 -2.00
N ALA A 191 2.62 11.23 -2.03
CA ALA A 191 2.97 12.65 -1.90
C ALA A 191 2.25 13.54 -2.91
N GLU A 192 2.19 13.13 -4.15
CA GLU A 192 1.48 13.85 -5.23
C GLU A 192 -0.02 13.97 -4.98
N SER A 193 -0.62 12.97 -4.33
CA SER A 193 -2.05 12.91 -4.05
C SER A 193 -2.43 13.73 -2.83
N HIS A 194 -1.70 13.63 -1.72
CA HIS A 194 -1.99 14.41 -0.52
C HIS A 194 -1.41 15.83 -0.53
N GLY A 195 -0.52 16.13 -1.48
CA GLY A 195 -0.02 17.48 -1.77
C GLY A 195 1.06 18.02 -0.84
N VAL A 196 1.50 17.27 0.18
CA VAL A 196 2.66 17.60 1.03
C VAL A 196 3.89 16.96 0.40
N VAL A 197 4.39 17.59 -0.64
CA VAL A 197 5.38 16.99 -1.54
C VAL A 197 6.82 17.08 -1.03
N ASP A 198 7.10 18.02 -0.10
CA ASP A 198 8.45 18.26 0.43
C ASP A 198 8.39 19.08 1.73
N ASP A 199 9.53 19.25 2.41
CA ASP A 199 9.73 20.24 3.48
C ASP A 199 9.58 21.68 2.93
N TYR A 200 10.01 21.94 1.70
CA TYR A 200 9.85 23.19 0.98
C TYR A 200 9.23 22.93 -0.40
N PHE A 201 8.16 23.62 -0.73
CA PHE A 201 7.55 23.52 -2.05
C PHE A 201 6.94 24.86 -2.49
N ARG A 202 6.66 25.00 -3.78
CA ARG A 202 5.96 26.15 -4.32
C ARG A 202 4.49 25.81 -4.54
N ASP A 203 3.60 26.64 -4.01
CA ASP A 203 2.16 26.59 -4.29
C ASP A 203 1.76 27.92 -4.95
N ASN A 204 1.49 27.88 -6.24
CA ASN A 204 1.42 29.05 -7.10
C ASN A 204 2.73 29.88 -7.05
N GLU A 205 2.70 31.13 -6.56
CA GLU A 205 3.88 32.00 -6.42
C GLU A 205 4.48 32.00 -5.01
N ILE A 206 3.90 31.22 -4.07
CA ILE A 206 4.32 31.21 -2.66
C ILE A 206 5.23 30.03 -2.41
N ILE A 207 6.40 30.28 -1.82
CA ILE A 207 7.25 29.22 -1.26
C ILE A 207 6.74 28.87 0.14
N VAL A 208 6.37 27.63 0.33
CA VAL A 208 5.85 27.10 1.59
C VAL A 208 6.95 26.35 2.30
N ASP A 209 7.22 26.75 3.55
CA ASP A 209 8.02 25.96 4.51
C ASP A 209 7.07 25.01 5.26
N ALA A 210 6.97 23.80 4.76
CA ALA A 210 6.04 22.81 5.30
C ALA A 210 6.46 22.31 6.70
N ALA A 211 7.75 22.33 7.00
CA ALA A 211 8.27 21.88 8.28
C ALA A 211 7.87 22.81 9.43
N ASN A 212 7.83 24.13 9.18
CA ASN A 212 7.67 25.15 10.23
C ASN A 212 6.38 25.99 10.12
N ASN A 213 5.81 26.14 8.93
CA ASN A 213 4.69 27.08 8.74
C ASN A 213 3.58 26.55 7.83
N MET A 214 3.14 25.33 8.04
CA MET A 214 2.07 24.75 7.23
C MET A 214 0.70 24.92 7.86
N GLN A 215 0.28 26.20 8.03
CA GLN A 215 -0.96 26.55 8.72
C GLN A 215 -2.22 26.52 7.84
N ASN A 216 -2.08 26.50 6.52
CA ASN A 216 -3.24 26.50 5.63
C ASN A 216 -3.81 25.08 5.47
N PRO A 217 -5.06 24.81 5.92
CA PRO A 217 -5.67 23.48 5.79
C PRO A 217 -5.79 22.97 4.34
N SER A 218 -5.84 23.86 3.35
CA SER A 218 -5.94 23.50 1.94
C SER A 218 -4.69 22.81 1.39
N TRP A 219 -3.56 22.93 2.07
CA TRP A 219 -2.32 22.24 1.70
C TRP A 219 -2.32 20.76 2.07
N TRP A 220 -3.17 20.36 3.03
CA TRP A 220 -3.33 18.98 3.52
C TRP A 220 -4.50 18.31 2.80
N LYS A 221 -4.27 17.64 1.68
CA LYS A 221 -5.31 16.92 0.96
C LYS A 221 -5.46 15.50 1.53
N GLY A 222 -6.59 14.86 1.21
CA GLY A 222 -6.91 13.54 1.73
C GLY A 222 -7.52 13.58 3.14
N GLU A 223 -7.87 12.42 3.67
CA GLU A 223 -8.49 12.25 4.98
C GLU A 223 -7.58 11.42 5.89
N PRO A 224 -7.01 12.02 6.95
CA PRO A 224 -6.15 11.27 7.85
C PRO A 224 -6.95 10.38 8.81
N ILE A 225 -6.31 9.33 9.32
CA ILE A 225 -6.94 8.29 10.15
C ILE A 225 -7.65 8.82 11.38
N TRP A 226 -7.19 9.93 11.99
CA TRP A 226 -7.86 10.56 13.12
C TRP A 226 -9.20 11.17 12.72
N VAL A 227 -9.35 11.67 11.50
CA VAL A 227 -10.62 12.19 10.97
C VAL A 227 -11.57 11.03 10.64
N THR A 228 -11.08 9.99 9.98
CA THR A 228 -11.84 8.77 9.70
C THR A 228 -12.39 8.14 10.97
N ALA A 229 -11.56 8.04 12.01
CA ALA A 229 -11.97 7.52 13.32
C ALA A 229 -13.00 8.45 14.01
N LYS A 230 -12.84 9.77 13.92
CA LYS A 230 -13.81 10.74 14.46
C LYS A 230 -15.17 10.65 13.76
N LYS A 231 -15.19 10.49 12.43
CA LYS A 231 -16.44 10.24 11.65
C LYS A 231 -17.17 8.97 12.11
N ARG A 232 -16.42 8.00 12.66
CA ARG A 232 -16.96 6.78 13.26
C ARG A 232 -17.50 7.00 14.70
N GLY A 233 -17.34 8.20 15.25
CA GLY A 233 -17.73 8.53 16.63
C GLY A 233 -16.69 8.13 17.69
N PHE A 234 -15.46 7.85 17.31
CA PHE A 234 -14.40 7.44 18.23
C PHE A 234 -13.75 8.65 18.93
N LYS A 235 -13.25 8.42 20.14
CA LYS A 235 -12.36 9.35 20.85
C LYS A 235 -10.95 9.17 20.31
N VAL A 236 -10.35 10.25 19.84
CA VAL A 236 -9.04 10.24 19.17
C VAL A 236 -8.10 11.25 19.79
N LYS A 237 -6.89 10.82 20.11
CA LYS A 237 -5.82 11.67 20.64
C LYS A 237 -4.60 11.60 19.71
N VAL A 238 -3.93 12.73 19.49
CA VAL A 238 -2.76 12.83 18.61
C VAL A 238 -1.60 13.53 19.31
N ALA A 239 -0.40 12.93 19.27
CA ALA A 239 0.81 13.48 19.87
C ALA A 239 1.95 13.55 18.86
N GLY A 240 2.47 14.74 18.59
CA GLY A 240 3.68 14.99 17.77
C GLY A 240 3.52 14.75 16.28
N TRP A 241 2.37 14.35 15.79
CA TRP A 241 2.16 14.00 14.39
C TRP A 241 1.84 15.24 13.54
N LYS A 242 2.58 15.44 12.45
CA LYS A 242 2.38 16.59 11.56
C LYS A 242 1.01 16.57 10.90
N GLY A 243 0.33 17.73 10.90
CA GLY A 243 -1.05 17.89 10.41
C GLY A 243 -2.13 17.44 11.38
N GLY A 244 -1.76 16.93 12.58
CA GLY A 244 -2.72 16.52 13.60
C GLY A 244 -3.49 17.69 14.25
N ASP A 245 -2.96 18.89 14.19
CA ASP A 245 -3.56 20.15 14.65
C ASP A 245 -4.34 20.89 13.55
N MET A 246 -4.39 20.33 12.33
CA MET A 246 -5.14 20.91 11.22
C MET A 246 -6.56 20.33 11.15
N ALA A 247 -7.54 21.22 11.14
CA ALA A 247 -8.93 20.83 10.93
C ALA A 247 -9.12 20.35 9.48
N LYS A 248 -9.67 19.14 9.33
CA LYS A 248 -10.11 18.61 8.04
C LYS A 248 -11.62 18.50 8.05
N ASP A 249 -12.28 19.20 7.12
CA ASP A 249 -13.74 19.29 7.06
C ASP A 249 -14.37 19.74 8.41
N GLY A 250 -13.68 20.62 9.14
CA GLY A 250 -14.06 21.07 10.47
C GLY A 250 -13.82 20.07 11.62
N ILE A 251 -13.22 18.90 11.33
CA ILE A 251 -12.98 17.84 12.31
C ILE A 251 -11.54 17.90 12.82
N LEU A 252 -11.39 17.88 14.15
CA LEU A 252 -10.11 17.79 14.86
C LEU A 252 -10.09 16.56 15.78
N PRO A 253 -8.91 16.07 16.18
CA PRO A 253 -8.79 15.15 17.30
C PRO A 253 -9.38 15.74 18.59
N ASP A 254 -9.72 14.90 19.57
CA ASP A 254 -10.23 15.37 20.87
C ASP A 254 -9.16 16.06 21.72
N ASP A 255 -7.89 15.76 21.47
CA ASP A 255 -6.74 16.46 22.07
C ASP A 255 -5.51 16.29 21.17
N TYR A 256 -4.59 17.26 21.24
CA TYR A 256 -3.36 17.29 20.44
C TYR A 256 -2.19 17.81 21.27
N ILE A 257 -1.04 17.15 21.17
CA ILE A 257 0.22 17.60 21.75
C ILE A 257 1.24 17.83 20.62
N LYS A 258 1.93 18.96 20.66
CA LYS A 258 3.02 19.27 19.73
C LYS A 258 4.21 18.33 19.94
N GLY A 259 5.06 18.20 18.91
CA GLY A 259 6.29 17.41 18.96
C GLY A 259 7.39 18.03 19.86
N ARG A 260 8.57 17.43 19.82
CA ARG A 260 9.73 17.74 20.68
C ARG A 260 10.11 19.22 20.78
N GLN A 261 9.96 20.00 19.72
CA GLN A 261 10.30 21.43 19.74
C GLN A 261 9.57 22.24 20.82
N SER A 262 8.46 21.71 21.33
CA SER A 262 7.62 22.39 22.33
C SER A 262 7.53 21.61 23.64
N VAL A 263 7.74 20.27 23.62
CA VAL A 263 7.46 19.38 24.77
C VAL A 263 8.47 18.24 24.80
N SER A 264 9.09 17.98 25.96
CA SER A 264 10.06 16.87 26.12
C SER A 264 9.43 15.49 25.90
N LEU A 265 10.26 14.45 25.63
CA LEU A 265 9.81 13.06 25.53
C LEU A 265 9.07 12.59 26.79
N GLU A 266 9.60 12.90 27.97
CA GLU A 266 9.00 12.51 29.25
C GLU A 266 7.63 13.17 29.47
N GLU A 267 7.49 14.44 29.17
CA GLU A 267 6.23 15.17 29.28
C GLU A 267 5.17 14.64 28.28
N ARG A 268 5.58 14.34 27.05
CA ARG A 268 4.70 13.70 26.05
C ARG A 268 4.23 12.32 26.53
N LEU A 269 5.14 11.50 27.04
CA LEU A 269 4.82 10.17 27.58
C LEU A 269 3.85 10.30 28.76
N ARG A 270 4.10 11.21 29.70
CA ARG A 270 3.20 11.44 30.84
C ARG A 270 1.80 11.78 30.37
N LYS A 271 1.66 12.66 29.39
CA LYS A 271 0.35 13.06 28.83
C LYS A 271 -0.35 11.92 28.09
N ILE A 272 0.40 11.11 27.34
CA ILE A 272 -0.15 9.92 26.68
C ILE A 272 -0.69 8.92 27.70
N LEU A 273 0.07 8.67 28.78
CA LEU A 273 -0.35 7.79 29.86
C LEU A 273 -1.59 8.32 30.60
N GLU A 274 -1.67 9.63 30.80
CA GLU A 274 -2.85 10.32 31.33
C GLU A 274 -4.07 10.13 30.42
N TRP A 275 -3.95 10.32 29.12
CA TRP A 275 -5.03 10.08 28.16
C TRP A 275 -5.57 8.64 28.23
N ILE A 276 -4.66 7.67 28.26
CA ILE A 276 -5.04 6.27 28.36
C ILE A 276 -5.76 5.98 29.68
N SER A 277 -5.33 6.66 30.77
CA SER A 277 -5.90 6.44 32.08
C SER A 277 -7.26 7.09 32.28
N GLU A 278 -7.44 8.30 31.83
CA GLU A 278 -8.61 9.13 32.16
C GLU A 278 -9.72 9.06 31.13
N SER A 279 -9.38 9.04 29.84
CA SER A 279 -10.36 9.19 28.77
C SER A 279 -10.64 7.95 27.97
N SER A 280 -9.87 6.86 28.14
CA SER A 280 -10.00 5.61 27.38
C SER A 280 -10.23 5.85 25.88
N PRO A 281 -9.27 6.48 25.17
CA PRO A 281 -9.42 6.81 23.76
C PRO A 281 -9.50 5.52 22.93
N ASN A 282 -10.24 5.55 21.81
CA ASN A 282 -10.32 4.43 20.88
C ASN A 282 -9.06 4.35 20.00
N LEU A 283 -8.54 5.53 19.60
CA LEU A 283 -7.32 5.64 18.79
C LEU A 283 -6.37 6.68 19.41
N VAL A 284 -5.10 6.30 19.54
CA VAL A 284 -4.02 7.22 19.91
C VAL A 284 -2.94 7.16 18.81
N VAL A 285 -2.62 8.30 18.25
CA VAL A 285 -1.60 8.46 17.19
C VAL A 285 -0.41 9.22 17.77
N ILE A 286 0.78 8.62 17.73
CA ILE A 286 1.97 9.14 18.41
C ILE A 286 3.14 9.20 17.44
N HIS A 287 3.88 10.30 17.42
CA HIS A 287 5.17 10.40 16.73
C HIS A 287 6.25 10.85 17.70
N PHE A 288 7.35 10.08 17.73
CA PHE A 288 8.59 10.41 18.46
C PHE A 288 9.65 10.87 17.46
N ASP A 289 9.94 12.16 17.46
CA ASP A 289 10.90 12.83 16.59
C ASP A 289 12.32 12.93 17.19
N ASP A 290 12.51 12.43 18.42
CA ASP A 290 13.74 12.58 19.21
C ASP A 290 14.96 11.96 18.53
N LEU A 291 14.80 10.79 17.91
CA LEU A 291 15.85 10.09 17.18
C LEU A 291 16.25 10.85 15.91
N SER A 292 15.26 11.25 15.09
CA SER A 292 15.52 11.98 13.84
C SER A 292 16.27 13.29 14.08
N GLU A 293 15.88 14.04 15.11
CA GLU A 293 16.55 15.27 15.49
C GLU A 293 17.99 15.03 15.97
N THR A 294 18.23 13.97 16.74
CA THR A 294 19.56 13.61 17.21
C THR A 294 20.46 13.18 16.05
N LEU A 295 19.92 12.43 15.07
CA LEU A 295 20.64 11.96 13.89
C LEU A 295 21.03 13.08 12.92
N ARG A 296 20.39 14.25 12.96
CA ARG A 296 20.79 15.40 12.13
C ARG A 296 22.23 15.84 12.37
N SER A 297 22.70 15.77 13.63
CA SER A 297 24.02 16.27 14.03
C SER A 297 24.98 15.21 14.57
N ASN A 298 24.54 13.96 14.70
CA ASN A 298 25.33 12.88 15.30
C ASN A 298 25.38 11.67 14.38
N ALA A 299 26.52 11.01 14.28
CA ALA A 299 26.70 9.75 13.56
C ALA A 299 25.81 8.62 14.16
N LEU A 300 25.43 7.64 13.37
CA LEU A 300 24.59 6.51 13.79
C LEU A 300 25.14 5.77 15.03
N SER A 301 26.46 5.61 15.10
CA SER A 301 27.16 4.93 16.19
C SER A 301 27.54 5.81 17.39
N SER A 302 27.03 7.05 17.45
CA SER A 302 27.44 7.98 18.51
C SER A 302 26.74 7.67 19.85
N PRO A 303 27.38 7.95 21.00
CA PRO A 303 26.77 7.79 22.33
C PRO A 303 25.50 8.62 22.53
N ALA A 304 25.33 9.72 21.79
CA ALA A 304 24.11 10.53 21.83
C ALA A 304 22.92 9.78 21.22
N VAL A 305 23.14 9.09 20.11
CA VAL A 305 22.14 8.25 19.45
C VAL A 305 21.78 7.04 20.30
N GLU A 306 22.77 6.36 20.89
CA GLU A 306 22.51 5.23 21.80
C GLU A 306 21.66 5.64 23.02
N ARG A 307 21.91 6.82 23.58
CA ARG A 307 21.15 7.35 24.71
C ARG A 307 19.69 7.56 24.32
N VAL A 308 19.45 8.27 23.21
CA VAL A 308 18.08 8.55 22.75
C VAL A 308 17.31 7.27 22.38
N LEU A 309 17.99 6.27 21.81
CA LEU A 309 17.38 4.96 21.55
C LEU A 309 16.93 4.28 22.84
N LYS A 310 17.78 4.27 23.89
CA LYS A 310 17.42 3.73 25.21
C LYS A 310 16.29 4.52 25.86
N ASP A 311 16.25 5.84 25.71
CA ASP A 311 15.18 6.69 26.22
C ASP A 311 13.83 6.39 25.55
N ILE A 312 13.82 6.23 24.19
CA ILE A 312 12.63 5.86 23.44
C ILE A 312 12.17 4.45 23.78
N ASP A 313 13.09 3.46 23.82
CA ASP A 313 12.76 2.08 24.19
C ASP A 313 12.21 1.99 25.61
N GLY A 314 12.78 2.76 26.55
CA GLY A 314 12.31 2.90 27.93
C GLY A 314 10.92 3.59 28.01
N ALA A 315 10.65 4.55 27.13
CA ALA A 315 9.32 5.16 27.04
C ALA A 315 8.27 4.15 26.57
N LEU A 316 8.59 3.35 25.56
CA LEU A 316 7.75 2.23 25.11
C LEU A 316 7.54 1.20 26.23
N ASP A 317 8.58 0.85 26.97
CA ASP A 317 8.51 -0.07 28.10
C ASP A 317 7.51 0.41 29.15
N ARG A 318 7.59 1.69 29.55
CA ARG A 318 6.66 2.30 30.51
C ARG A 318 5.21 2.29 29.98
N LEU A 319 5.03 2.55 28.67
CA LEU A 319 3.71 2.51 28.05
C LEU A 319 3.12 1.10 28.11
N PHE A 320 3.87 0.08 27.71
CA PHE A 320 3.43 -1.32 27.74
C PHE A 320 3.18 -1.81 29.18
N GLN A 321 4.03 -1.43 30.13
CA GLN A 321 3.87 -1.75 31.54
C GLN A 321 2.57 -1.17 32.11
N GLN A 322 2.25 0.08 31.80
CA GLN A 322 1.00 0.73 32.23
C GLN A 322 -0.24 0.06 31.62
N LEU A 323 -0.18 -0.32 30.33
CA LEU A 323 -1.26 -1.08 29.69
C LEU A 323 -1.44 -2.45 30.36
N HIS A 324 -0.33 -3.10 30.75
CA HIS A 324 -0.35 -4.38 31.47
C HIS A 324 -0.99 -4.23 32.86
N GLU A 325 -0.55 -3.28 33.67
CA GLU A 325 -1.07 -3.00 35.02
C GLU A 325 -2.57 -2.72 35.00
N ARG A 326 -3.07 -2.08 33.92
CA ARG A 326 -4.50 -1.84 33.70
C ARG A 326 -5.25 -3.02 33.12
N LYS A 327 -4.56 -4.15 32.84
CA LYS A 327 -5.12 -5.34 32.22
C LYS A 327 -5.71 -5.10 30.81
N THR A 328 -5.24 -4.06 30.11
CA THR A 328 -5.69 -3.71 28.75
C THR A 328 -4.67 -4.10 27.68
N LEU A 329 -3.42 -4.42 28.03
CA LEU A 329 -2.36 -4.74 27.07
C LEU A 329 -2.74 -5.90 26.14
N SER A 330 -3.34 -6.97 26.66
CA SER A 330 -3.77 -8.13 25.89
C SER A 330 -4.94 -7.84 24.94
N CYS A 331 -5.62 -6.70 25.13
CA CYS A 331 -6.75 -6.25 24.33
C CYS A 331 -6.43 -5.01 23.49
N THR A 332 -5.19 -4.53 23.47
CA THR A 332 -4.75 -3.34 22.75
C THR A 332 -4.00 -3.74 21.48
N ASP A 333 -4.44 -3.20 20.33
CA ASP A 333 -3.73 -3.36 19.07
C ASP A 333 -2.74 -2.20 18.88
N ILE A 334 -1.47 -2.53 18.72
CA ILE A 334 -0.37 -1.56 18.64
C ILE A 334 0.36 -1.74 17.31
N VAL A 335 0.44 -0.69 16.52
CA VAL A 335 1.20 -0.60 15.29
C VAL A 335 2.33 0.38 15.50
N ILE A 336 3.58 -0.08 15.38
CA ILE A 336 4.79 0.76 15.48
C ILE A 336 5.44 0.80 14.10
N VAL A 337 5.72 2.00 13.61
CA VAL A 337 6.32 2.24 12.29
C VAL A 337 7.49 3.20 12.41
N SER A 338 8.38 3.19 11.41
CA SER A 338 9.25 4.34 11.16
C SER A 338 8.83 5.01 9.86
N ASP A 339 8.79 6.32 9.84
CA ASP A 339 8.39 7.11 8.67
C ASP A 339 9.36 6.97 7.49
N HIS A 340 10.67 6.88 7.77
CA HIS A 340 11.74 6.57 6.80
C HIS A 340 13.00 6.07 7.52
N GLY A 341 13.99 5.65 6.75
CA GLY A 341 15.33 5.34 7.23
C GLY A 341 16.30 6.52 7.08
N MET A 342 17.59 6.27 7.31
CA MET A 342 18.66 7.24 7.21
C MET A 342 19.99 6.51 6.99
N MET A 343 20.93 7.14 6.29
CA MET A 343 22.24 6.57 6.03
C MET A 343 23.36 7.52 6.44
N GLU A 344 24.44 6.94 6.98
CA GLU A 344 25.67 7.67 7.20
C GLU A 344 26.50 7.66 5.90
N PRO A 345 26.87 8.83 5.34
CA PRO A 345 27.64 8.88 4.10
C PRO A 345 29.08 8.42 4.32
N ARG A 346 29.58 7.56 3.43
CA ARG A 346 30.96 7.07 3.48
C ARG A 346 31.93 8.04 2.80
N ASN A 347 31.57 8.49 1.60
CA ASN A 347 32.36 9.38 0.76
C ASN A 347 31.44 10.46 0.16
N CYS A 348 31.01 11.39 1.02
CA CYS A 348 30.13 12.46 0.55
C CYS A 348 30.84 13.36 -0.48
N ALA A 349 30.21 13.56 -1.61
CA ALA A 349 30.59 14.54 -2.61
C ALA A 349 29.40 15.41 -3.01
N SER A 350 29.65 16.69 -3.26
CA SER A 350 28.63 17.66 -3.63
C SER A 350 28.86 18.23 -5.02
N GLY A 351 27.78 18.38 -5.76
CA GLY A 351 27.70 19.12 -7.02
C GLY A 351 26.78 20.31 -6.91
N ASN A 352 26.80 21.21 -7.90
CA ASN A 352 25.81 22.28 -7.99
C ASN A 352 25.34 22.55 -9.42
N ILE A 353 24.05 22.84 -9.55
CA ILE A 353 23.34 23.04 -10.81
C ILE A 353 23.91 24.24 -11.58
N MET A 354 24.12 25.38 -10.91
CA MET A 354 24.58 26.60 -11.56
C MET A 354 25.95 26.43 -12.20
N SER A 355 26.86 25.69 -11.57
CA SER A 355 28.17 25.40 -12.16
C SER A 355 28.05 24.56 -13.45
N VAL A 356 27.14 23.60 -13.49
CA VAL A 356 26.91 22.79 -14.70
C VAL A 356 26.32 23.66 -15.82
N LEU A 357 25.29 24.44 -15.52
CA LEU A 357 24.62 25.28 -16.50
C LEU A 357 25.56 26.33 -17.07
N ASN A 358 26.30 27.07 -16.24
CA ASN A 358 27.24 28.11 -16.66
C ASN A 358 28.40 27.55 -17.53
N ARG A 359 28.77 26.28 -17.32
CA ARG A 359 29.81 25.62 -18.13
C ARG A 359 29.29 25.15 -19.50
N LYS A 360 28.03 24.72 -19.58
CA LYS A 360 27.47 24.11 -20.80
C LYS A 360 26.69 25.10 -21.67
N ILE A 361 26.12 26.13 -21.10
CA ILE A 361 25.40 27.19 -21.82
C ILE A 361 26.32 28.37 -22.01
N LEU A 362 27.01 28.41 -23.16
CA LEU A 362 28.06 29.41 -23.43
C LEU A 362 27.57 30.73 -23.97
N ASN A 363 26.42 30.76 -24.64
CA ASN A 363 25.93 31.90 -25.40
C ASN A 363 24.84 32.73 -24.69
N GLU A 364 24.47 32.31 -23.47
CA GLU A 364 23.46 32.99 -22.67
C GLU A 364 23.88 33.05 -21.21
N THR A 365 23.58 34.15 -20.53
CA THR A 365 23.80 34.28 -19.11
C THR A 365 22.70 33.55 -18.36
N VAL A 366 23.06 32.53 -17.55
CA VAL A 366 22.12 31.84 -16.67
C VAL A 366 22.10 32.59 -15.33
N TRP A 367 20.96 33.21 -15.06
CA TRP A 367 20.77 33.91 -13.79
C TRP A 367 20.21 32.99 -12.73
N GLU A 368 20.80 33.00 -11.54
CA GLU A 368 20.33 32.19 -10.42
C GLU A 368 18.83 32.45 -10.10
N GLN A 369 18.40 33.68 -10.23
CA GLN A 369 17.01 34.10 -9.99
C GLN A 369 15.99 33.56 -11.01
N ASP A 370 16.42 33.00 -12.15
CA ASP A 370 15.57 32.42 -13.16
C ASP A 370 15.21 30.97 -12.85
N ILE A 371 15.91 30.34 -11.91
CA ILE A 371 15.79 28.93 -11.57
C ILE A 371 15.26 28.77 -10.15
N VAL A 372 14.19 27.99 -10.01
CA VAL A 372 13.72 27.47 -8.73
C VAL A 372 14.26 26.05 -8.58
N TYR A 373 14.92 25.78 -7.48
CA TYR A 373 15.48 24.47 -7.16
C TYR A 373 15.28 24.14 -5.68
N PHE A 374 14.78 22.93 -5.43
CA PHE A 374 14.61 22.37 -4.08
C PHE A 374 15.30 21.02 -3.97
N GLY A 375 15.75 20.69 -2.78
CA GLY A 375 16.34 19.41 -2.43
C GLY A 375 17.88 19.44 -2.36
N GLU A 376 18.41 18.35 -1.85
CA GLU A 376 19.87 18.10 -1.69
C GLU A 376 20.23 16.66 -2.06
N THR A 377 19.46 15.69 -1.57
CA THR A 377 19.60 14.22 -1.81
C THR A 377 18.67 13.72 -2.90
N TYR A 378 17.82 14.56 -3.36
CA TYR A 378 17.01 14.53 -4.58
C TYR A 378 16.90 16.00 -5.01
N GLY A 379 16.45 16.25 -6.22
CA GLY A 379 16.33 17.61 -6.70
C GLY A 379 15.07 17.83 -7.53
N ARG A 380 14.51 19.01 -7.43
CA ARG A 380 13.36 19.46 -8.23
C ARG A 380 13.66 20.85 -8.78
N LEU A 381 13.52 21.00 -10.09
CA LEU A 381 13.86 22.26 -10.79
C LEU A 381 12.73 22.70 -11.71
N SER A 382 12.43 23.99 -11.67
CA SER A 382 11.62 24.67 -12.67
C SER A 382 12.21 26.02 -13.05
N MET A 383 11.82 26.50 -14.22
CA MET A 383 12.14 27.86 -14.67
C MET A 383 11.03 28.82 -14.25
N LEU A 384 11.39 30.05 -13.90
CA LEU A 384 10.40 31.11 -13.70
C LEU A 384 9.91 31.62 -15.06
N ASN A 385 8.61 31.97 -15.15
CA ASN A 385 7.97 32.42 -16.40
C ASN A 385 8.63 33.64 -17.05
N ARG A 386 9.38 34.41 -16.27
CA ARG A 386 10.13 35.59 -16.74
C ARG A 386 11.52 35.28 -17.29
N SER A 387 11.97 34.03 -17.19
CA SER A 387 13.29 33.64 -17.68
C SER A 387 13.37 33.74 -19.20
N ARG A 388 14.49 34.23 -19.71
CA ARG A 388 14.81 34.26 -21.16
C ARG A 388 15.35 32.89 -21.63
N LEU A 389 15.89 32.11 -20.69
CA LEU A 389 16.41 30.77 -20.97
C LEU A 389 15.25 29.78 -21.10
N SER A 390 15.21 29.03 -22.19
CA SER A 390 14.18 28.00 -22.35
C SER A 390 14.45 26.75 -21.51
N LEU A 391 13.38 26.12 -21.02
CA LEU A 391 13.48 24.86 -20.29
C LEU A 391 14.19 23.78 -21.11
N GLN A 392 13.95 23.72 -22.42
CA GLN A 392 14.59 22.76 -23.32
C GLN A 392 16.11 22.88 -23.32
N ARG A 393 16.65 24.09 -23.32
CA ARG A 393 18.11 24.30 -23.25
C ARG A 393 18.72 23.91 -21.91
N VAL A 394 17.95 24.08 -20.83
CA VAL A 394 18.34 23.60 -19.49
C VAL A 394 18.39 22.07 -19.48
N ILE A 395 17.37 21.41 -20.06
CA ILE A 395 17.33 19.95 -20.21
C ILE A 395 18.56 19.47 -20.99
N GLU A 396 18.83 20.04 -22.16
CA GLU A 396 19.98 19.67 -23.00
C GLU A 396 21.32 19.87 -22.27
N ALA A 397 21.46 20.94 -21.51
CA ALA A 397 22.66 21.22 -20.74
C ALA A 397 22.84 20.26 -19.55
N LEU A 398 21.76 19.83 -18.92
CA LEU A 398 21.78 18.94 -17.77
C LEU A 398 21.73 17.45 -18.16
N SER A 399 21.25 17.14 -19.36
CA SER A 399 21.27 15.79 -19.90
C SER A 399 22.68 15.30 -20.17
N CYS A 400 22.88 14.02 -20.07
CA CYS A 400 24.15 13.39 -20.38
C CYS A 400 24.43 13.43 -21.88
N ASN A 401 25.52 14.08 -22.24
CA ASN A 401 26.05 14.06 -23.59
C ASN A 401 27.10 12.93 -23.67
N HIS A 402 26.89 11.91 -24.49
CA HIS A 402 27.72 10.70 -24.63
C HIS A 402 29.23 10.97 -24.84
N SER A 403 29.58 12.17 -25.28
CA SER A 403 30.99 12.57 -25.45
C SER A 403 31.75 12.95 -24.16
N SER A 404 31.09 12.98 -23.02
CA SER A 404 31.68 13.39 -21.74
C SER A 404 31.45 12.40 -20.59
N MET A 405 31.26 11.11 -20.89
CA MET A 405 31.11 10.05 -19.89
C MET A 405 32.37 9.84 -18.99
N SER A 406 33.44 10.56 -19.24
CA SER A 406 34.59 10.61 -18.33
C SER A 406 34.42 11.57 -17.14
N ASP A 407 33.29 12.28 -17.04
CA ASP A 407 33.04 13.13 -15.88
C ASP A 407 32.37 12.28 -14.77
N GLU A 408 33.16 11.57 -14.00
CA GLU A 408 32.81 10.84 -12.76
C GLU A 408 32.09 11.72 -11.71
N ARG A 409 31.77 12.95 -12.07
CA ARG A 409 31.28 14.01 -11.19
C ARG A 409 29.79 14.32 -11.32
N MET A 410 29.06 13.60 -12.20
CA MET A 410 27.60 13.79 -12.28
C MET A 410 26.92 12.91 -11.23
N PRO A 411 26.48 13.49 -10.10
CA PRO A 411 25.92 12.70 -9.00
C PRO A 411 24.42 12.38 -9.18
N TYR A 412 23.86 12.58 -10.38
CA TYR A 412 22.42 12.55 -10.55
C TYR A 412 21.99 11.99 -11.90
N TYR A 413 20.74 11.52 -11.93
CA TYR A 413 19.95 11.24 -13.11
C TYR A 413 18.85 12.28 -13.22
N LEU A 414 18.72 12.88 -14.41
CA LEU A 414 17.67 13.85 -14.71
C LEU A 414 16.46 13.14 -15.28
N MET A 415 15.31 13.39 -14.71
CA MET A 415 14.02 12.93 -15.21
C MET A 415 13.15 14.12 -15.59
N GLN A 416 12.49 14.05 -16.73
CA GLN A 416 11.46 15.00 -17.09
C GLN A 416 10.13 14.60 -16.44
N ARG A 417 9.27 15.58 -16.26
CA ARG A 417 7.93 15.36 -15.73
C ARG A 417 7.09 14.47 -16.65
N THR A 418 6.14 13.73 -16.08
CA THR A 418 5.17 12.87 -16.73
C THR A 418 5.71 11.53 -17.24
N GLU A 419 5.92 11.38 -18.51
CA GLU A 419 6.17 10.10 -19.20
C GLU A 419 7.48 9.42 -18.79
N MET A 420 8.47 10.20 -18.33
CA MET A 420 9.78 9.68 -17.94
C MET A 420 9.94 9.41 -16.44
N PHE A 421 8.99 9.85 -15.60
CA PHE A 421 9.13 9.57 -14.16
C PHE A 421 8.83 8.09 -13.90
N PRO A 422 9.69 7.42 -13.13
CA PRO A 422 9.41 6.05 -12.72
C PRO A 422 8.08 5.98 -11.95
N VAL A 423 7.16 5.15 -12.42
CA VAL A 423 5.80 5.02 -11.84
C VAL A 423 5.85 4.74 -10.34
N ARG A 424 6.80 3.91 -9.89
CA ARG A 424 6.97 3.56 -8.48
C ARG A 424 7.20 4.74 -7.53
N LEU A 425 7.64 5.89 -8.05
CA LEU A 425 7.85 7.09 -7.22
C LEU A 425 6.53 7.78 -6.89
N HIS A 426 5.50 7.65 -7.74
CA HIS A 426 4.23 8.35 -7.58
C HIS A 426 4.43 9.82 -7.24
N TYR A 427 5.27 10.47 -8.10
CA TYR A 427 5.78 11.81 -7.83
C TYR A 427 5.86 12.67 -9.11
N ALA A 428 4.77 12.68 -9.89
CA ALA A 428 4.69 13.46 -11.13
C ALA A 428 3.45 14.35 -11.21
N ASN A 429 2.39 13.98 -10.46
CA ASN A 429 1.05 14.51 -10.64
C ASN A 429 0.63 15.53 -9.59
N SER A 430 1.46 16.52 -9.32
CA SER A 430 1.08 17.64 -8.46
C SER A 430 1.63 18.94 -9.04
N PRO A 431 0.85 20.04 -9.04
CA PRO A 431 1.36 21.35 -9.45
C PRO A 431 2.48 21.87 -8.53
N ARG A 432 2.67 21.26 -7.37
CA ARG A 432 3.73 21.58 -6.39
C ARG A 432 5.04 20.87 -6.67
N ILE A 433 5.08 20.00 -7.68
CA ILE A 433 6.28 19.29 -8.12
C ILE A 433 6.79 19.98 -9.38
N GLU A 434 8.05 20.34 -9.40
CA GLU A 434 8.71 21.06 -10.48
C GLU A 434 8.87 20.18 -11.74
N ASN A 435 9.18 20.81 -12.88
CA ASN A 435 9.19 20.16 -14.19
C ASN A 435 10.30 19.11 -14.36
N LEU A 436 11.44 19.28 -13.65
CA LEU A 436 12.57 18.38 -13.72
C LEU A 436 12.84 17.77 -12.34
N LEU A 437 12.99 16.47 -12.30
CA LEU A 437 13.36 15.70 -11.13
C LEU A 437 14.78 15.17 -11.28
N PHE A 438 15.56 15.26 -10.23
CA PHE A 438 16.90 14.68 -10.13
C PHE A 438 16.88 13.54 -9.11
N LEU A 439 17.16 12.34 -9.57
CA LEU A 439 17.44 11.20 -8.68
C LEU A 439 18.94 11.21 -8.39
N ILE A 440 19.27 11.39 -7.12
CA ILE A 440 20.67 11.55 -6.68
C ILE A 440 21.21 10.18 -6.23
N THR A 441 22.43 9.88 -6.65
CA THR A 441 23.13 8.66 -6.22
C THR A 441 23.44 8.75 -4.71
N PRO A 442 23.32 7.68 -3.94
CA PRO A 442 23.73 7.65 -2.53
C PRO A 442 25.15 8.18 -2.31
N ASP A 443 25.42 8.77 -1.15
CA ASP A 443 26.64 9.50 -0.80
C ASP A 443 26.90 10.79 -1.60
N ARG A 444 25.92 11.25 -2.38
CA ARG A 444 26.02 12.47 -3.19
C ARG A 444 24.98 13.50 -2.77
N ILE A 445 25.36 14.78 -2.92
CA ILE A 445 24.48 15.94 -2.66
C ILE A 445 24.49 16.84 -3.90
N LEU A 446 23.34 17.32 -4.32
CA LEU A 446 23.21 18.27 -5.41
C LEU A 446 22.50 19.53 -4.89
N THR A 447 23.15 20.68 -5.03
CA THR A 447 22.64 21.96 -4.56
C THR A 447 22.41 22.92 -5.74
N LYS A 448 21.67 24.01 -5.53
CA LYS A 448 21.51 25.05 -6.54
C LYS A 448 22.85 25.73 -6.84
N THR A 449 23.48 26.24 -5.80
CA THR A 449 24.78 26.94 -5.85
C THR A 449 25.81 26.22 -4.98
N SER A 450 27.08 26.59 -5.12
CA SER A 450 28.16 26.00 -4.34
C SER A 450 27.98 26.30 -2.85
N GLN A 451 28.00 25.26 -2.04
CA GLN A 451 27.98 25.35 -0.58
C GLN A 451 29.21 24.64 -0.03
N SER A 452 30.20 25.44 0.40
CA SER A 452 31.40 24.87 1.00
C SER A 452 31.07 24.18 2.32
N GLY A 453 31.66 22.99 2.55
CA GLY A 453 31.48 22.27 3.80
C GLY A 453 30.15 21.55 4.00
N ILE A 454 29.26 21.52 2.99
CA ILE A 454 27.93 20.85 3.12
C ILE A 454 28.09 19.38 3.49
N CYS A 455 29.00 18.66 2.87
CA CYS A 455 29.26 17.26 3.17
C CYS A 455 29.77 17.03 4.60
N GLN A 456 30.57 17.95 5.12
CA GLN A 456 31.12 17.86 6.48
C GLN A 456 30.05 18.18 7.55
N SER A 457 29.08 19.03 7.21
CA SER A 457 28.00 19.41 8.12
C SER A 457 26.92 18.32 8.26
N LYS A 458 26.74 17.48 7.25
CA LYS A 458 25.74 16.40 7.23
C LYS A 458 26.33 15.11 7.79
N LYS A 459 25.89 14.68 8.96
CA LYS A 459 26.32 13.42 9.58
C LYS A 459 25.56 12.23 9.02
N ASN A 460 24.30 12.41 8.66
CA ASN A 460 23.46 11.42 8.03
C ASN A 460 22.65 12.05 6.91
N LEU A 461 22.29 11.25 5.92
CA LEU A 461 21.56 11.64 4.72
C LEU A 461 20.27 10.82 4.59
N TYR A 462 19.19 11.48 4.15
CA TYR A 462 17.87 10.92 3.87
C TYR A 462 17.24 11.68 2.69
N GLY A 463 16.09 11.26 2.21
CA GLY A 463 15.43 11.91 1.06
C GLY A 463 15.73 11.23 -0.28
N TYR A 464 16.67 10.29 -0.35
CA TYR A 464 16.99 9.56 -1.56
C TYR A 464 15.83 8.72 -2.07
N ASP A 465 16.01 8.13 -3.23
CA ASP A 465 15.09 7.19 -3.82
C ASP A 465 14.67 6.09 -2.83
N ASN A 466 13.37 5.81 -2.78
CA ASN A 466 12.80 4.82 -1.87
C ASN A 466 13.10 3.36 -2.25
N MET A 467 13.83 3.12 -3.33
CA MET A 467 14.38 1.80 -3.66
C MET A 467 15.56 1.40 -2.76
N PHE A 468 16.28 2.37 -2.19
CA PHE A 468 17.42 2.09 -1.32
C PHE A 468 16.97 1.62 0.06
N SER A 469 17.44 0.44 0.46
CA SER A 469 17.05 -0.17 1.74
C SER A 469 17.42 0.67 2.96
N GLN A 470 18.45 1.53 2.85
CA GLN A 470 18.83 2.49 3.91
C GLN A 470 17.76 3.55 4.17
N MET A 471 16.88 3.80 3.18
CA MET A 471 15.74 4.71 3.30
C MET A 471 14.51 4.04 3.91
N HIS A 472 14.50 2.70 4.05
CA HIS A 472 13.38 1.98 4.63
C HIS A 472 13.32 2.13 6.14
N GLY A 473 12.09 2.18 6.66
CA GLY A 473 11.81 2.13 8.08
C GLY A 473 11.50 0.72 8.57
N LEU A 474 11.00 0.65 9.80
CA LEU A 474 10.57 -0.56 10.49
C LEU A 474 9.06 -0.64 10.60
N PHE A 475 8.54 -1.85 10.74
CA PHE A 475 7.15 -2.12 11.08
C PHE A 475 7.06 -3.20 12.16
N PHE A 476 6.22 -2.93 13.17
CA PHE A 476 5.80 -3.92 14.16
C PHE A 476 4.28 -3.83 14.34
N ALA A 477 3.66 -4.96 14.53
CA ALA A 477 2.26 -5.05 14.92
C ALA A 477 2.13 -6.01 16.11
N TYR A 478 1.46 -5.58 17.17
CA TYR A 478 1.30 -6.31 18.40
C TYR A 478 -0.13 -6.19 18.90
N GLY A 479 -0.77 -7.26 19.29
CA GLY A 479 -2.12 -7.22 19.83
C GLY A 479 -2.99 -8.42 19.42
N PRO A 480 -4.23 -8.46 19.91
CA PRO A 480 -5.13 -9.61 19.72
C PRO A 480 -5.55 -9.81 18.26
N SER A 481 -5.58 -8.75 17.45
CA SER A 481 -5.98 -8.82 16.05
C SER A 481 -4.91 -9.43 15.14
N PHE A 482 -3.64 -9.42 15.55
CA PHE A 482 -2.50 -9.81 14.73
C PHE A 482 -2.05 -11.25 14.92
N HIS A 483 -1.45 -11.83 13.88
CA HIS A 483 -0.68 -13.05 14.00
C HIS A 483 0.59 -12.84 14.82
N SER A 484 0.93 -13.79 15.69
CA SER A 484 2.14 -13.73 16.52
C SER A 484 3.33 -14.40 15.83
N GLY A 485 4.55 -13.86 16.06
CA GLY A 485 5.80 -14.45 15.57
C GLY A 485 5.94 -14.41 14.03
N MET A 486 5.23 -13.51 13.36
CA MET A 486 5.23 -13.41 11.90
C MET A 486 6.29 -12.41 11.42
N THR A 487 7.08 -12.80 10.42
CA THR A 487 7.97 -11.88 9.72
C THR A 487 7.46 -11.64 8.30
N LEU A 488 7.42 -10.37 7.88
CA LEU A 488 7.03 -9.94 6.55
C LEU A 488 8.25 -9.45 5.77
N LYS A 489 8.24 -9.67 4.45
CA LYS A 489 9.05 -8.91 3.51
C LYS A 489 8.56 -7.45 3.46
N GLY A 490 9.23 -6.57 2.72
CA GLY A 490 8.88 -5.16 2.68
C GLY A 490 7.53 -4.86 2.04
N PHE A 491 6.92 -3.75 2.48
CA PHE A 491 5.70 -3.18 1.89
C PHE A 491 5.68 -1.65 2.06
N SER A 492 4.77 -0.95 1.37
CA SER A 492 4.69 0.51 1.39
C SER A 492 3.99 1.06 2.63
N VAL A 493 4.39 2.23 3.10
CA VAL A 493 3.71 2.98 4.18
C VAL A 493 2.23 3.29 3.88
N THR A 494 1.85 3.36 2.60
CA THR A 494 0.46 3.62 2.17
C THR A 494 -0.53 2.53 2.58
N GLU A 495 -0.04 1.32 2.91
CA GLU A 495 -0.89 0.21 3.36
C GLU A 495 -1.37 0.35 4.82
N ILE A 496 -0.71 1.21 5.62
CA ILE A 496 -0.98 1.34 7.07
C ILE A 496 -2.37 1.92 7.34
N TYR A 497 -2.80 2.89 6.53
CA TYR A 497 -4.12 3.52 6.68
C TYR A 497 -5.26 2.49 6.59
N ASN A 498 -5.26 1.65 5.56
CA ASN A 498 -6.29 0.62 5.37
C ASN A 498 -6.23 -0.47 6.44
N LEU A 499 -5.02 -0.83 6.90
CA LEU A 499 -4.84 -1.74 8.04
C LEU A 499 -5.52 -1.20 9.30
N LEU A 500 -5.30 0.08 9.63
CA LEU A 500 -5.93 0.74 10.78
C LEU A 500 -7.45 0.87 10.61
N CYS A 501 -7.93 1.22 9.41
CA CYS A 501 -9.36 1.26 9.12
C CYS A 501 -10.02 -0.11 9.35
N THR A 502 -9.37 -1.20 8.94
CA THR A 502 -9.88 -2.56 9.15
C THR A 502 -9.97 -2.91 10.64
N ILE A 503 -8.93 -2.59 11.44
CA ILE A 503 -8.92 -2.82 12.90
C ILE A 503 -10.03 -1.99 13.58
N LEU A 504 -10.17 -0.73 13.19
CA LEU A 504 -11.19 0.18 13.72
C LEU A 504 -12.60 -0.10 13.17
N LYS A 505 -12.71 -1.01 12.19
CA LYS A 505 -13.97 -1.27 11.44
C LYS A 505 -14.57 0.02 10.87
N ALA A 506 -13.71 0.91 10.40
CA ALA A 506 -14.06 2.17 9.76
C ALA A 506 -13.92 2.04 8.24
N VAL A 507 -14.85 2.64 7.50
CA VAL A 507 -14.74 2.68 6.03
C VAL A 507 -13.60 3.62 5.66
N PRO A 508 -12.58 3.16 4.92
CA PRO A 508 -11.48 4.01 4.49
C PRO A 508 -11.98 5.08 3.50
N ALA A 509 -11.47 6.29 3.62
CA ALA A 509 -11.60 7.29 2.58
C ALA A 509 -10.79 6.87 1.32
N PRO A 510 -11.07 7.43 0.13
CA PRO A 510 -10.29 7.15 -1.08
C PRO A 510 -8.80 7.37 -0.85
N ASN A 511 -8.00 6.34 -1.14
CA ASN A 511 -6.55 6.34 -0.89
C ASN A 511 -5.83 5.40 -1.87
N ASN A 512 -4.50 5.38 -1.82
CA ASN A 512 -3.63 4.58 -2.68
C ASN A 512 -3.20 3.24 -2.03
N GLY A 513 -3.60 2.96 -0.80
CA GLY A 513 -3.38 1.68 -0.12
C GLY A 513 -4.35 0.59 -0.62
N THR A 514 -4.11 -0.63 -0.18
CA THR A 514 -4.97 -1.80 -0.45
C THR A 514 -5.42 -2.44 0.87
N ASP A 515 -6.42 -3.30 0.83
CA ASP A 515 -6.86 -4.11 1.97
C ASP A 515 -5.99 -5.37 2.16
N ARG A 516 -5.12 -5.67 1.21
CA ARG A 516 -4.38 -6.94 1.13
C ARG A 516 -3.41 -7.16 2.28
N LEU A 517 -2.79 -6.08 2.79
CA LEU A 517 -1.94 -6.16 3.97
C LEU A 517 -2.76 -6.57 5.19
N ALA A 518 -3.93 -5.96 5.40
CA ALA A 518 -4.84 -6.31 6.48
C ALA A 518 -5.28 -7.78 6.38
N LEU A 519 -5.64 -8.26 5.18
CA LEU A 519 -5.98 -9.65 4.93
C LEU A 519 -4.84 -10.64 5.24
N ALA A 520 -3.59 -10.21 5.11
CA ALA A 520 -2.43 -11.05 5.42
C ALA A 520 -2.04 -11.05 6.91
N LEU A 521 -2.23 -9.93 7.61
CA LEU A 521 -1.75 -9.70 8.97
C LEU A 521 -2.75 -10.06 10.06
N LEU A 522 -4.04 -9.87 9.77
CA LEU A 522 -5.09 -10.01 10.77
C LEU A 522 -5.58 -11.45 10.84
N LYS A 523 -5.86 -11.93 12.08
CA LYS A 523 -6.43 -13.26 12.33
C LYS A 523 -7.85 -13.38 11.75
N TYR A 524 -8.61 -12.28 11.82
CA TYR A 524 -10.01 -12.21 11.39
C TYR A 524 -10.21 -10.95 10.55
N PRO A 525 -9.69 -10.93 9.31
CA PRO A 525 -9.87 -9.77 8.47
C PRO A 525 -11.32 -9.70 7.97
N VAL A 526 -12.03 -8.65 8.36
CA VAL A 526 -13.34 -8.31 7.78
C VAL A 526 -13.14 -7.00 7.05
N SER A 527 -13.20 -7.03 5.73
CA SER A 527 -13.15 -5.81 4.92
C SER A 527 -14.41 -4.98 5.18
N PRO A 528 -14.30 -3.70 5.60
CA PRO A 528 -15.46 -2.84 5.80
C PRO A 528 -16.08 -2.50 4.43
N GLY A 529 -17.00 -3.26 3.97
CA GLY A 529 -17.68 -3.12 2.67
C GLY A 529 -17.92 -4.45 1.97
N ASP A 530 -17.37 -5.52 2.47
CA ASP A 530 -17.58 -6.84 1.91
C ASP A 530 -18.77 -7.53 2.59
N SER A 531 -19.98 -7.26 2.08
CA SER A 531 -21.17 -7.98 2.51
C SER A 531 -21.28 -9.39 1.92
N THR A 532 -20.34 -9.83 1.12
CA THR A 532 -20.41 -11.09 0.37
C THR A 532 -19.22 -12.02 0.54
N GLY A 533 -18.40 -11.88 1.52
CA GLY A 533 -17.42 -12.88 2.07
C GLY A 533 -16.80 -13.96 1.16
N GLN A 534 -16.92 -13.86 -0.14
CA GLN A 534 -16.23 -14.69 -1.11
C GLN A 534 -15.50 -13.80 -2.10
N PRO A 535 -14.18 -14.03 -2.33
CA PRO A 535 -13.55 -13.46 -3.50
C PRO A 535 -14.36 -13.93 -4.70
N ASP A 536 -14.74 -12.96 -5.53
CA ASP A 536 -15.34 -13.24 -6.82
C ASP A 536 -14.50 -14.32 -7.51
N ARG A 537 -14.95 -15.56 -7.44
CA ARG A 537 -14.34 -16.66 -8.18
C ARG A 537 -14.72 -16.48 -9.64
N TRP A 538 -14.17 -15.42 -10.25
CA TRP A 538 -14.20 -15.36 -11.69
C TRP A 538 -13.32 -16.51 -12.18
N SER A 539 -13.96 -17.59 -12.53
CA SER A 539 -13.35 -18.63 -13.36
C SER A 539 -13.33 -18.09 -14.78
N TYR A 540 -12.21 -18.23 -15.47
CA TYR A 540 -12.17 -18.06 -16.91
C TYR A 540 -13.27 -18.95 -17.48
N HIS A 541 -14.45 -18.38 -17.64
CA HIS A 541 -15.52 -19.10 -18.31
C HIS A 541 -14.97 -19.42 -19.68
N ARG A 542 -14.97 -20.69 -20.01
CA ARG A 542 -14.88 -21.17 -21.35
C ARG A 542 -15.81 -20.25 -22.13
N ALA A 543 -15.27 -19.23 -22.79
CA ALA A 543 -16.07 -18.49 -23.75
C ALA A 543 -16.69 -19.60 -24.59
N ASP A 544 -18.01 -19.66 -24.59
CA ASP A 544 -18.73 -20.60 -25.42
C ASP A 544 -18.24 -20.37 -26.85
N PHE A 545 -17.14 -21.05 -27.20
CA PHE A 545 -16.73 -21.19 -28.56
C PHE A 545 -17.69 -22.26 -29.12
N PRO A 546 -18.79 -21.90 -29.75
CA PRO A 546 -19.66 -22.87 -30.42
C PRO A 546 -18.98 -23.35 -31.70
N MET A 547 -17.65 -23.42 -31.70
CA MET A 547 -16.90 -23.70 -32.91
C MET A 547 -16.26 -25.07 -32.87
N THR A 548 -16.51 -25.81 -33.92
CA THR A 548 -15.82 -27.07 -34.17
C THR A 548 -14.41 -26.79 -34.74
N ARG A 549 -13.53 -27.77 -34.67
CA ARG A 549 -12.19 -27.70 -35.28
C ARG A 549 -12.25 -27.31 -36.76
N GLU A 550 -13.23 -27.86 -37.50
CA GLU A 550 -13.44 -27.58 -38.92
C GLU A 550 -13.73 -26.10 -39.19
N VAL A 551 -14.56 -25.46 -38.35
CA VAL A 551 -14.86 -24.04 -38.45
C VAL A 551 -13.63 -23.18 -38.17
N LEU A 552 -12.82 -23.54 -37.17
CA LEU A 552 -11.57 -22.82 -36.89
C LEU A 552 -10.57 -22.96 -38.07
N LEU A 553 -10.44 -24.16 -38.65
CA LEU A 553 -9.53 -24.42 -39.77
C LEU A 553 -10.01 -23.82 -41.10
N GLN A 554 -11.31 -23.59 -41.30
CA GLN A 554 -11.81 -22.87 -42.48
C GLN A 554 -11.39 -21.38 -42.46
N ARG A 555 -10.90 -20.86 -41.31
CA ARG A 555 -10.35 -19.52 -41.21
C ARG A 555 -8.89 -19.41 -41.61
N GLN A 556 -8.32 -20.45 -42.17
CA GLN A 556 -6.91 -20.61 -42.57
C GLN A 556 -6.38 -19.64 -43.62
N ASP A 557 -7.14 -18.67 -44.06
CA ASP A 557 -6.63 -17.67 -44.99
C ASP A 557 -5.72 -16.71 -44.19
N ARG A 558 -4.35 -16.85 -44.36
CA ARG A 558 -3.60 -15.61 -44.26
C ARG A 558 -2.36 -15.54 -43.38
N THR A 559 -1.29 -15.90 -43.98
CA THR A 559 0.04 -15.45 -43.56
C THR A 559 0.23 -13.98 -43.95
N CYS A 560 0.84 -13.19 -43.07
CA CYS A 560 1.35 -11.86 -43.41
C CYS A 560 2.65 -11.92 -44.20
N SER A 561 3.24 -13.09 -44.30
CA SER A 561 4.52 -13.41 -44.94
C SER A 561 4.38 -14.65 -45.84
N THR A 562 5.14 -14.63 -46.94
CA THR A 562 5.16 -15.71 -47.95
C THR A 562 5.93 -16.96 -47.52
N ASN A 563 6.65 -16.93 -46.39
CA ASN A 563 7.62 -17.98 -46.00
C ASN A 563 7.19 -18.82 -44.79
N CYS A 564 5.89 -19.11 -44.66
CA CYS A 564 5.34 -19.88 -43.54
C CYS A 564 5.22 -21.40 -43.85
N TYR A 565 6.28 -22.17 -43.68
CA TYR A 565 6.29 -23.61 -43.98
C TYR A 565 5.47 -24.49 -43.03
N PHE A 566 5.19 -24.04 -41.79
CA PHE A 566 4.49 -24.82 -40.72
C PHE A 566 3.14 -24.20 -40.31
N ALA A 567 2.59 -23.28 -41.10
CA ALA A 567 1.41 -22.53 -40.73
C ALA A 567 0.19 -23.42 -40.43
N ALA A 568 -0.05 -24.42 -41.26
CA ALA A 568 -1.22 -25.31 -41.11
C ALA A 568 -1.13 -26.21 -39.87
N GLU A 569 0.07 -26.70 -39.54
CA GLU A 569 0.28 -27.59 -38.37
C GLU A 569 0.11 -26.80 -37.06
N VAL A 570 0.59 -25.60 -37.02
CA VAL A 570 0.47 -24.74 -35.86
C VAL A 570 -0.97 -24.23 -35.69
N ASP A 571 -1.70 -23.95 -36.76
CA ASP A 571 -3.11 -23.58 -36.70
C ASP A 571 -3.96 -24.75 -36.19
N VAL A 572 -3.69 -25.98 -36.63
CA VAL A 572 -4.33 -27.17 -36.08
C VAL A 572 -4.06 -27.31 -34.59
N LEU A 573 -2.80 -27.14 -34.17
CA LEU A 573 -2.44 -27.26 -32.78
C LEU A 573 -3.08 -26.17 -31.94
N ALA A 574 -3.08 -24.90 -32.37
CA ALA A 574 -3.72 -23.79 -31.66
C ALA A 574 -5.22 -24.05 -31.49
N ALA A 575 -5.89 -24.57 -32.54
CA ALA A 575 -7.28 -24.95 -32.49
C ALA A 575 -7.53 -26.12 -31.50
N ASP A 576 -6.70 -27.16 -31.55
CA ASP A 576 -6.82 -28.33 -30.67
C ASP A 576 -6.57 -27.97 -29.19
N LEU A 577 -5.58 -27.12 -28.88
CA LEU A 577 -5.33 -26.62 -27.53
C LEU A 577 -6.49 -25.78 -27.01
N GLN A 578 -7.07 -24.94 -27.85
CA GLN A 578 -8.21 -24.09 -27.49
C GLN A 578 -9.48 -24.90 -27.22
N LEU A 579 -9.77 -25.90 -28.06
CA LEU A 579 -10.98 -26.74 -27.96
C LEU A 579 -10.87 -27.76 -26.82
N ASN A 580 -9.66 -28.22 -26.50
CA ASN A 580 -9.45 -29.30 -25.55
C ASN A 580 -8.47 -28.91 -24.43
N ILE A 581 -8.82 -27.82 -23.72
CA ILE A 581 -8.07 -27.33 -22.56
C ILE A 581 -7.91 -28.40 -21.47
N SER A 582 -8.90 -29.32 -21.38
CA SER A 582 -8.88 -30.43 -20.44
C SER A 582 -7.96 -31.58 -20.85
N SER A 583 -7.34 -31.53 -22.04
CA SER A 583 -6.32 -32.51 -22.44
C SER A 583 -5.11 -32.45 -21.50
N SER A 584 -4.37 -33.54 -21.44
CA SER A 584 -3.12 -33.59 -20.64
C SER A 584 -2.15 -32.49 -21.04
N ALA A 585 -2.02 -32.18 -22.32
CA ALA A 585 -1.14 -31.10 -22.81
C ALA A 585 -1.70 -29.70 -22.41
N GLY A 586 -2.98 -29.42 -22.65
CA GLY A 586 -3.60 -28.15 -22.26
C GLY A 586 -3.55 -27.91 -20.76
N SER A 587 -3.79 -28.94 -19.96
CA SER A 587 -3.71 -28.87 -18.49
C SER A 587 -2.28 -28.60 -18.00
N LEU A 588 -1.25 -29.17 -18.63
CA LEU A 588 0.15 -28.90 -18.29
C LEU A 588 0.56 -27.45 -18.61
N ILE A 589 0.18 -26.96 -19.78
CA ILE A 589 0.44 -25.56 -20.18
C ILE A 589 -0.25 -24.60 -19.23
N MET A 590 -1.53 -24.84 -18.91
CA MET A 590 -2.27 -24.03 -17.96
C MET A 590 -1.69 -24.09 -16.54
N ALA A 591 -1.19 -25.24 -16.10
CA ALA A 591 -0.52 -25.39 -14.83
C ALA A 591 0.83 -24.64 -14.80
N ALA A 592 1.59 -24.67 -15.88
CA ALA A 592 2.87 -23.96 -15.98
C ALA A 592 2.67 -22.45 -16.08
N ALA A 593 1.85 -21.97 -17.03
CA ALA A 593 1.58 -20.55 -17.21
C ALA A 593 0.75 -19.94 -16.06
N GLY A 594 -0.09 -20.73 -15.41
CA GLY A 594 -0.96 -20.33 -14.31
C GLY A 594 -0.42 -20.67 -12.93
N PHE A 595 0.86 -20.99 -12.78
CA PHE A 595 1.45 -21.45 -11.53
C PHE A 595 1.16 -20.50 -10.33
N TYR A 596 1.23 -19.20 -10.56
CA TYR A 596 0.87 -18.16 -9.60
C TYR A 596 -0.57 -17.64 -9.77
N GLY A 597 -1.32 -18.17 -10.72
CA GLY A 597 -2.63 -17.67 -11.16
C GLY A 597 -2.51 -16.74 -12.36
N LEU A 598 -3.41 -16.92 -13.33
CA LEU A 598 -3.48 -16.02 -14.49
C LEU A 598 -4.02 -14.65 -14.08
N PRO A 599 -3.57 -13.54 -14.73
CA PRO A 599 -4.03 -12.19 -14.43
C PRO A 599 -5.52 -12.00 -14.73
N ILE A 600 -6.29 -11.47 -13.79
CA ILE A 600 -7.74 -11.30 -13.89
C ILE A 600 -8.09 -9.83 -14.09
N PRO A 601 -8.82 -9.44 -15.15
CA PRO A 601 -9.32 -8.08 -15.31
C PRO A 601 -10.35 -7.74 -14.22
N ASN A 602 -10.21 -6.59 -13.57
CA ASN A 602 -11.15 -6.13 -12.53
C ASN A 602 -12.43 -5.55 -13.14
N ASN A 603 -12.34 -4.88 -14.28
CA ASN A 603 -13.46 -4.25 -14.96
C ASN A 603 -14.33 -5.29 -15.70
N ILE A 604 -15.64 -5.28 -15.45
CA ILE A 604 -16.61 -6.19 -16.07
C ILE A 604 -16.69 -6.01 -17.60
N ASN A 605 -16.55 -4.79 -18.09
CA ASN A 605 -16.58 -4.50 -19.52
C ASN A 605 -15.38 -5.11 -20.25
N VAL A 606 -14.20 -5.06 -19.62
CA VAL A 606 -12.98 -5.70 -20.13
C VAL A 606 -13.14 -7.22 -20.13
N ARG A 607 -13.80 -7.79 -19.09
CA ARG A 607 -14.10 -9.23 -19.01
C ARG A 607 -14.99 -9.70 -20.18
N ASN A 608 -15.96 -8.89 -20.60
CA ASN A 608 -16.88 -9.23 -21.68
C ASN A 608 -16.17 -9.27 -23.06
N SER A 609 -15.12 -8.49 -23.23
CA SER A 609 -14.30 -8.43 -24.47
C SER A 609 -13.05 -9.30 -24.39
N PHE A 610 -12.94 -10.17 -23.40
CA PHE A 610 -11.73 -10.93 -23.10
C PHE A 610 -11.77 -12.31 -23.76
N ARG A 611 -10.63 -12.74 -24.33
CA ARG A 611 -10.38 -14.09 -24.83
C ARG A 611 -9.09 -14.64 -24.21
N LEU A 612 -9.14 -15.87 -23.73
CA LEU A 612 -7.97 -16.61 -23.28
C LEU A 612 -7.46 -17.48 -24.43
N LEU A 613 -6.24 -17.22 -24.92
CA LEU A 613 -5.65 -17.95 -26.03
C LEU A 613 -4.46 -18.77 -25.52
N ILE A 614 -4.50 -20.09 -25.77
CA ILE A 614 -3.52 -21.03 -25.25
C ILE A 614 -2.56 -21.42 -26.37
N ASN A 615 -1.26 -21.12 -26.18
CA ASN A 615 -0.16 -21.58 -27.02
C ASN A 615 0.67 -22.61 -26.26
N ARG A 616 1.62 -23.30 -26.90
CA ARG A 616 2.43 -24.35 -26.25
C ARG A 616 3.26 -23.85 -25.07
N GLU A 617 3.84 -22.66 -25.21
CA GLU A 617 4.83 -22.15 -24.27
C GLU A 617 4.28 -21.01 -23.41
N PHE A 618 3.15 -20.43 -23.78
CA PHE A 618 2.58 -19.27 -23.11
C PHE A 618 1.08 -19.15 -23.33
N VAL A 619 0.46 -18.37 -22.49
CA VAL A 619 -0.97 -18.06 -22.54
C VAL A 619 -1.15 -16.56 -22.72
N ILE A 620 -2.11 -16.15 -23.53
CA ILE A 620 -2.44 -14.75 -23.82
C ILE A 620 -3.82 -14.42 -23.26
N GLY A 621 -3.92 -13.32 -22.53
CA GLY A 621 -5.17 -12.65 -22.25
C GLY A 621 -5.42 -11.57 -23.28
N PHE A 622 -6.27 -11.82 -24.27
CA PHE A 622 -6.52 -10.95 -25.40
C PHE A 622 -7.82 -10.15 -25.24
N ASN A 623 -7.78 -8.88 -25.59
CA ASN A 623 -8.99 -8.02 -25.61
C ASN A 623 -9.41 -7.77 -27.05
N VAL A 624 -10.60 -8.27 -27.45
CA VAL A 624 -11.08 -8.15 -28.83
C VAL A 624 -11.54 -6.73 -29.18
N ALA A 625 -11.94 -5.92 -28.20
CA ALA A 625 -12.31 -4.53 -28.43
C ALA A 625 -11.08 -3.65 -28.73
N LEU A 626 -9.97 -3.88 -28.01
CA LEU A 626 -8.68 -3.22 -28.24
C LEU A 626 -7.90 -3.86 -29.38
N LYS A 627 -8.25 -5.07 -29.78
CA LYS A 627 -7.55 -5.90 -30.77
C LYS A 627 -6.09 -6.18 -30.40
N LEU A 628 -5.78 -6.21 -29.10
CA LEU A 628 -4.44 -6.34 -28.55
C LEU A 628 -4.43 -7.31 -27.36
N PRO A 629 -3.29 -7.96 -27.09
CA PRO A 629 -3.11 -8.69 -25.86
C PRO A 629 -3.00 -7.70 -24.68
N LEU A 630 -3.73 -7.97 -23.58
CA LEU A 630 -3.61 -7.25 -22.32
C LEU A 630 -2.42 -7.76 -21.51
N TRP A 631 -2.17 -9.06 -21.64
CA TRP A 631 -1.06 -9.72 -20.96
C TRP A 631 -0.70 -11.05 -21.65
N THR A 632 0.54 -11.45 -21.43
CA THR A 632 1.03 -12.80 -21.70
C THR A 632 1.57 -13.41 -20.42
N SER A 633 1.53 -14.73 -20.33
CA SER A 633 2.07 -15.50 -19.19
C SER A 633 2.84 -16.69 -19.71
N CYS A 634 4.14 -16.78 -19.40
CA CYS A 634 5.01 -17.86 -19.84
C CYS A 634 5.90 -18.36 -18.71
N PHE A 635 6.24 -19.66 -18.77
CA PHE A 635 7.17 -20.30 -17.85
C PHE A 635 8.41 -20.72 -18.64
N LEU A 636 9.53 -20.07 -18.37
CA LEU A 636 10.78 -20.26 -19.09
C LEU A 636 11.73 -21.17 -18.31
N GLN A 637 12.09 -22.31 -18.89
CA GLN A 637 12.87 -23.36 -18.22
C GLN A 637 14.31 -23.45 -18.73
N THR A 638 14.56 -23.03 -19.95
CA THR A 638 15.87 -23.19 -20.59
C THR A 638 16.47 -21.85 -21.00
N ASP A 639 17.77 -21.75 -20.96
CA ASP A 639 18.57 -20.66 -21.50
C ASP A 639 18.75 -20.71 -23.02
N LYS A 640 18.27 -21.79 -23.66
CA LYS A 640 18.34 -22.02 -25.09
C LYS A 640 17.32 -21.15 -25.82
N MET A 641 17.64 -19.89 -25.94
CA MET A 641 16.95 -18.98 -26.85
C MET A 641 17.80 -18.88 -28.11
N THR A 642 17.32 -19.39 -29.24
CA THR A 642 17.96 -19.13 -30.51
C THR A 642 17.87 -17.63 -30.83
N PRO A 643 18.92 -17.02 -31.41
CA PRO A 643 18.80 -15.70 -31.99
C PRO A 643 17.65 -15.71 -33.00
N ASP A 644 16.89 -14.64 -33.02
CA ASP A 644 15.72 -14.44 -33.89
C ASP A 644 15.97 -15.03 -35.28
N SER A 645 15.40 -16.19 -35.51
CA SER A 645 15.59 -16.86 -36.81
C SER A 645 14.95 -15.96 -37.86
N THR A 646 15.67 -15.74 -38.94
CA THR A 646 15.30 -14.89 -40.10
C THR A 646 14.01 -15.34 -40.82
N VAL A 647 13.28 -16.32 -40.29
CA VAL A 647 12.01 -16.78 -40.84
C VAL A 647 10.89 -15.88 -40.33
N ASP A 648 10.57 -14.87 -41.13
CA ASP A 648 9.39 -14.07 -40.92
C ASP A 648 8.14 -14.87 -41.34
N CYS A 649 7.38 -15.34 -40.35
CA CYS A 649 6.13 -16.06 -40.56
C CYS A 649 5.03 -15.48 -39.66
N THR A 650 4.81 -14.19 -39.70
CA THR A 650 3.67 -13.56 -39.01
C THR A 650 2.36 -13.97 -39.67
N ARG A 651 1.36 -14.35 -38.89
CA ARG A 651 0.09 -14.85 -39.40
C ARG A 651 -1.09 -14.50 -38.48
N ASN A 652 -2.29 -14.55 -39.05
CA ASN A 652 -3.53 -14.38 -38.31
C ASN A 652 -3.72 -15.53 -37.30
N ASP A 653 -4.41 -15.22 -36.20
CA ASP A 653 -4.79 -16.23 -35.22
C ASP A 653 -6.19 -16.80 -35.58
N VAL A 654 -6.26 -18.10 -35.88
CA VAL A 654 -7.48 -18.80 -36.28
C VAL A 654 -8.57 -18.79 -35.21
N ARG A 655 -8.19 -18.55 -33.94
CA ARG A 655 -9.07 -18.51 -32.77
C ARG A 655 -9.84 -17.20 -32.67
N LEU A 656 -9.46 -16.15 -33.41
CA LEU A 656 -10.06 -14.84 -33.43
C LEU A 656 -10.89 -14.62 -34.70
N GLU A 657 -12.01 -13.90 -34.61
CA GLU A 657 -12.82 -13.56 -35.76
C GLU A 657 -12.25 -12.37 -36.54
N ARG A 658 -12.63 -12.28 -37.81
CA ARG A 658 -12.25 -11.13 -38.63
C ARG A 658 -12.86 -9.86 -38.05
N GLY A 659 -12.00 -8.96 -37.60
CA GLY A 659 -12.40 -7.72 -36.91
C GLY A 659 -12.05 -7.72 -35.43
N GLU A 660 -11.75 -8.86 -34.82
CA GLU A 660 -11.29 -8.97 -33.44
C GLU A 660 -9.78 -8.74 -33.28
N PHE A 661 -9.02 -8.65 -34.36
CA PHE A 661 -7.57 -8.42 -34.38
C PHE A 661 -7.16 -7.42 -35.46
N ILE A 662 -5.94 -6.89 -35.36
CA ILE A 662 -5.32 -6.02 -36.35
C ILE A 662 -4.95 -6.88 -37.57
N LEU A 663 -5.36 -6.49 -38.76
CA LEU A 663 -5.08 -7.28 -39.96
C LEU A 663 -3.61 -7.15 -40.37
N CYS A 664 -3.08 -8.19 -41.05
CA CYS A 664 -1.72 -8.15 -41.60
C CYS A 664 -1.43 -6.90 -42.45
N ARG A 665 -2.36 -6.51 -43.32
CA ARG A 665 -2.25 -5.30 -44.13
C ARG A 665 -2.16 -4.00 -43.33
N ASP A 666 -2.70 -3.99 -42.09
CA ASP A 666 -2.62 -2.81 -41.22
C ASP A 666 -1.19 -2.69 -40.67
N PHE A 667 -0.46 -3.81 -40.55
CA PHE A 667 0.97 -3.81 -40.20
C PHE A 667 1.88 -3.46 -41.38
N ASP A 668 1.50 -3.76 -42.62
CA ASP A 668 2.24 -3.29 -43.81
C ASP A 668 2.24 -1.77 -43.90
N ASN A 669 1.17 -1.14 -43.42
CA ASN A 669 1.09 0.31 -43.28
C ASN A 669 2.09 0.86 -42.22
N PHE A 670 2.46 0.09 -41.19
CA PHE A 670 3.51 0.50 -40.23
C PHE A 670 4.85 0.73 -40.93
N ALA A 671 5.20 -0.13 -41.89
CA ALA A 671 6.44 0.01 -42.66
C ALA A 671 6.46 1.22 -43.60
N GLN A 672 5.29 1.70 -44.05
CA GLN A 672 5.16 2.87 -44.91
C GLN A 672 5.23 4.21 -44.13
N PHE A 673 4.92 4.20 -42.83
CA PHE A 673 5.03 5.36 -41.96
C PHE A 673 6.43 5.48 -41.32
N GLN A 674 7.44 5.73 -42.15
CA GLN A 674 8.83 5.93 -41.72
C GLN A 674 8.99 7.11 -40.73
N SER A 675 8.01 8.01 -40.61
CA SER A 675 8.05 9.18 -39.76
C SER A 675 7.80 8.83 -38.26
N SER A 676 6.94 7.84 -37.96
CA SER A 676 6.58 7.49 -36.56
C SER A 676 7.53 6.52 -35.89
N ARG A 677 8.31 5.76 -36.67
CA ARG A 677 9.17 4.67 -36.17
C ARG A 677 8.42 3.62 -35.31
N LEU A 678 7.09 3.53 -35.46
CA LEU A 678 6.30 2.43 -34.89
C LEU A 678 6.47 1.17 -35.72
N MET A 679 6.53 0.04 -35.06
CA MET A 679 6.67 -1.26 -35.70
C MET A 679 5.93 -2.36 -34.92
N PRO A 680 5.52 -3.45 -35.57
CA PRO A 680 5.02 -4.62 -34.86
C PRO A 680 6.14 -5.26 -34.05
N ALA A 681 5.82 -5.63 -32.80
CA ALA A 681 6.74 -6.32 -31.90
C ALA A 681 6.02 -7.41 -31.12
N TYR A 682 6.72 -8.49 -30.81
CA TYR A 682 6.17 -9.58 -30.03
C TYR A 682 6.30 -9.29 -28.53
N LEU A 683 5.25 -9.55 -27.77
CA LEU A 683 5.31 -9.50 -26.31
C LEU A 683 6.16 -10.64 -25.76
N VAL A 684 5.95 -11.85 -26.25
CA VAL A 684 6.80 -13.01 -25.97
C VAL A 684 7.63 -13.26 -27.23
N PRO A 685 8.98 -13.15 -27.16
CA PRO A 685 9.83 -13.39 -28.33
C PRO A 685 9.65 -14.80 -28.89
N PRO A 686 9.46 -14.96 -30.21
CA PRO A 686 9.32 -16.28 -30.81
C PRO A 686 10.55 -17.20 -30.66
N ALA A 687 11.70 -16.58 -30.38
CA ALA A 687 13.00 -17.27 -30.24
C ALA A 687 13.22 -17.91 -28.85
N LEU A 688 12.19 -18.01 -28.00
CA LEU A 688 12.29 -18.66 -26.68
C LEU A 688 12.55 -20.18 -26.76
N ASN A 689 12.49 -20.76 -27.96
CA ASN A 689 12.62 -22.20 -28.13
C ASN A 689 13.46 -22.60 -29.37
N ASP A 690 14.24 -23.68 -29.24
CA ASP A 690 15.08 -24.22 -30.34
C ASP A 690 14.25 -24.88 -31.45
N ASP A 691 12.99 -25.22 -31.20
CA ASP A 691 12.09 -25.85 -32.14
C ASP A 691 11.41 -24.80 -33.03
N ILE A 692 11.66 -24.84 -34.33
CA ILE A 692 11.09 -23.95 -35.35
C ILE A 692 9.54 -24.00 -35.32
N ALA A 693 8.95 -25.15 -35.07
CA ALA A 693 7.50 -25.30 -34.97
C ALA A 693 6.91 -24.60 -33.74
N VAL A 694 7.65 -24.61 -32.61
CA VAL A 694 7.27 -23.90 -31.39
C VAL A 694 7.49 -22.40 -31.55
N GLY A 695 8.56 -21.97 -32.20
CA GLY A 695 8.76 -20.55 -32.54
C GLY A 695 7.64 -19.97 -33.41
N ALA A 696 6.97 -20.80 -34.21
CA ALA A 696 5.84 -20.40 -35.05
C ALA A 696 4.59 -20.03 -34.25
N ASP A 697 4.36 -20.60 -33.04
CA ASP A 697 3.25 -20.19 -32.15
C ASP A 697 3.42 -18.77 -31.67
N GLY A 698 4.66 -18.35 -31.38
CA GLY A 698 4.99 -16.99 -30.96
C GLY A 698 4.75 -15.95 -32.05
N ARG A 699 4.64 -16.34 -33.33
CA ARG A 699 4.47 -15.43 -34.47
C ARG A 699 3.02 -15.16 -34.86
N MET A 700 2.07 -15.55 -34.03
CA MET A 700 0.66 -15.16 -34.22
C MET A 700 0.45 -13.67 -33.93
N ILE A 701 -0.46 -13.07 -34.71
CA ILE A 701 -0.83 -11.66 -34.56
C ILE A 701 -1.37 -11.32 -33.15
N SER A 702 -1.93 -12.31 -32.47
CA SER A 702 -2.41 -12.17 -31.09
C SER A 702 -1.29 -11.92 -30.06
N ASN A 703 -0.03 -12.18 -30.42
CA ASN A 703 1.16 -11.88 -29.61
C ASN A 703 1.84 -10.55 -30.00
N ILE A 704 1.27 -9.80 -30.95
CA ILE A 704 1.88 -8.59 -31.50
C ILE A 704 1.27 -7.33 -30.88
N VAL A 705 2.13 -6.36 -30.58
CA VAL A 705 1.81 -5.03 -30.06
C VAL A 705 2.61 -3.96 -30.84
N PRO A 706 2.09 -2.71 -30.92
CA PRO A 706 2.83 -1.62 -31.54
C PRO A 706 3.95 -1.13 -30.63
N MET A 707 5.20 -1.15 -31.11
CA MET A 707 6.34 -0.59 -30.36
C MET A 707 7.11 0.41 -31.21
N TYR A 708 7.63 1.46 -30.57
CA TYR A 708 8.63 2.33 -31.20
C TYR A 708 9.92 1.54 -31.43
N GLN A 709 10.55 1.72 -32.59
CA GLN A 709 11.75 1.01 -32.98
C GLN A 709 12.88 1.17 -31.94
N ASN A 710 13.11 2.40 -31.46
CA ASN A 710 14.13 2.66 -30.45
C ASN A 710 13.81 1.96 -29.12
N PHE A 711 12.56 1.96 -28.68
CA PHE A 711 12.12 1.25 -27.48
C PHE A 711 12.37 -0.26 -27.63
N ARG A 712 11.97 -0.85 -28.76
CA ARG A 712 12.19 -2.29 -29.03
C ARG A 712 13.66 -2.66 -28.96
N THR A 713 14.55 -1.91 -29.64
CA THR A 713 15.98 -2.29 -29.76
C THR A 713 16.80 -1.92 -28.53
N SER A 714 16.45 -0.84 -27.81
CA SER A 714 17.27 -0.36 -26.68
C SER A 714 16.77 -0.88 -25.33
N ILE A 715 15.49 -1.28 -25.21
CA ILE A 715 14.89 -1.66 -23.93
C ILE A 715 14.29 -3.06 -23.98
N TRP A 716 13.35 -3.33 -24.91
CA TRP A 716 12.59 -4.57 -24.93
C TRP A 716 13.44 -5.80 -25.24
N GLN A 717 14.20 -5.78 -26.32
CA GLN A 717 15.13 -6.87 -26.67
C GLN A 717 16.21 -7.10 -25.60
N PRO A 718 16.94 -6.05 -25.12
CA PRO A 718 17.90 -6.21 -24.04
C PRO A 718 17.32 -6.77 -22.74
N PHE A 719 16.04 -6.46 -22.43
CA PHE A 719 15.37 -7.07 -21.27
C PHE A 719 15.29 -8.60 -21.41
N TRP A 720 14.84 -9.10 -22.56
CA TRP A 720 14.72 -10.53 -22.79
C TRP A 720 16.09 -11.24 -22.84
N GLU A 721 17.12 -10.58 -23.37
CA GLU A 721 18.51 -11.08 -23.30
C GLU A 721 18.97 -11.22 -21.84
N MET A 722 18.64 -10.27 -21.00
CA MET A 722 18.96 -10.29 -19.56
C MET A 722 18.16 -11.40 -18.84
N ALA A 723 16.88 -11.55 -19.16
CA ALA A 723 16.02 -12.60 -18.60
C ALA A 723 16.60 -14.00 -18.91
N ARG A 724 17.11 -14.22 -20.13
CA ARG A 724 17.85 -15.44 -20.50
C ARG A 724 19.08 -15.66 -19.59
N GLY A 725 19.82 -14.59 -19.33
CA GLY A 725 20.96 -14.66 -18.41
C GLY A 725 20.55 -15.03 -16.98
N TRP A 726 19.35 -14.65 -16.54
CA TRP A 726 18.83 -15.08 -15.23
C TRP A 726 18.49 -16.57 -15.21
N ILE A 727 17.87 -17.08 -16.28
CA ILE A 727 17.55 -18.52 -16.38
C ILE A 727 18.82 -19.36 -16.32
N ALA A 728 19.85 -18.99 -17.08
CA ALA A 728 21.13 -19.69 -17.11
C ALA A 728 21.80 -19.78 -15.73
N ARG A 729 21.63 -18.74 -14.90
CA ARG A 729 22.30 -18.66 -13.59
C ARG A 729 21.43 -19.14 -12.41
N ASN A 730 20.14 -18.91 -12.49
CA ASN A 730 19.24 -19.04 -11.35
C ASN A 730 18.13 -20.08 -11.56
N GLY A 731 18.09 -20.74 -12.71
CA GLY A 731 17.04 -21.70 -13.06
C GLY A 731 15.77 -21.06 -13.62
N PRO A 732 14.68 -21.81 -13.70
CA PRO A 732 13.44 -21.40 -14.36
C PRO A 732 12.83 -20.14 -13.75
N ILE A 733 12.22 -19.31 -14.62
CA ILE A 733 11.49 -18.11 -14.26
C ILE A 733 10.08 -18.13 -14.86
N HIS A 734 9.16 -17.49 -14.19
CA HIS A 734 7.83 -17.22 -14.72
C HIS A 734 7.71 -15.73 -15.05
N VAL A 735 7.19 -15.41 -16.24
CA VAL A 735 7.12 -14.03 -16.74
C VAL A 735 5.70 -13.70 -17.16
N TYR A 736 5.18 -12.58 -16.64
CA TYR A 736 4.03 -11.89 -17.20
C TYR A 736 4.51 -10.65 -17.92
N SER A 737 3.97 -10.34 -19.10
CA SER A 737 4.24 -9.09 -19.80
C SER A 737 3.00 -8.55 -20.49
N GLY A 738 2.93 -7.24 -20.71
CA GLY A 738 1.80 -6.64 -21.39
C GLY A 738 1.91 -5.11 -21.57
N PRO A 739 1.01 -4.54 -22.38
CA PRO A 739 0.90 -3.09 -22.54
C PRO A 739 0.17 -2.44 -21.36
N VAL A 740 0.44 -1.16 -21.17
CA VAL A 740 -0.27 -0.26 -20.27
C VAL A 740 -0.84 0.90 -21.09
N PHE A 741 -2.11 1.23 -20.89
CA PHE A 741 -2.83 2.28 -21.59
C PHE A 741 -3.22 3.44 -20.64
N ASP A 742 -2.35 3.80 -19.73
CA ASP A 742 -2.57 4.93 -18.82
C ASP A 742 -1.86 6.18 -19.33
N HIS A 743 -2.60 7.03 -20.04
CA HIS A 743 -2.14 8.31 -20.55
C HIS A 743 -2.58 9.49 -19.68
N LYS A 744 -3.31 9.21 -18.58
CA LYS A 744 -3.75 10.27 -17.68
C LYS A 744 -2.66 10.68 -16.70
N ILE A 745 -2.78 11.89 -16.27
CA ILE A 745 -2.08 12.37 -15.09
C ILE A 745 -3.16 12.68 -14.04
N PRO A 746 -3.20 11.95 -12.93
CA PRO A 746 -2.16 11.07 -12.33
C PRO A 746 -2.12 9.66 -12.93
N LEU A 747 -0.93 9.21 -13.23
CA LEU A 747 -0.68 7.79 -13.47
C LEU A 747 -1.14 6.97 -12.26
N GLY A 748 -1.69 5.78 -12.49
CA GLY A 748 -2.10 4.88 -11.43
C GLY A 748 -3.61 4.66 -11.29
N THR A 749 -4.40 5.23 -12.20
CA THR A 749 -5.79 4.85 -12.40
C THR A 749 -5.90 4.28 -13.80
N ALA A 750 -6.35 3.03 -13.93
CA ALA A 750 -6.58 2.45 -15.24
C ALA A 750 -7.50 3.37 -16.07
N ASP A 751 -7.12 3.65 -17.31
CA ASP A 751 -7.94 4.45 -18.20
C ASP A 751 -9.26 3.72 -18.49
N GLU A 752 -10.36 4.48 -18.46
CA GLU A 752 -11.62 4.02 -19.03
C GLU A 752 -11.47 3.93 -20.55
N GLN A 753 -12.21 3.03 -21.20
CA GLN A 753 -12.11 2.78 -22.64
C GLN A 753 -12.20 4.05 -23.52
N GLU A 754 -12.89 5.07 -23.04
CA GLU A 754 -13.05 6.34 -23.74
C GLU A 754 -11.78 7.21 -23.80
N GLN A 755 -10.74 6.84 -23.04
CA GLN A 755 -9.53 7.65 -22.86
C GLN A 755 -8.27 7.01 -23.44
N ILE A 756 -8.41 5.83 -24.03
CA ILE A 756 -7.32 5.16 -24.73
C ILE A 756 -7.02 5.95 -26.02
N LEU A 757 -5.81 6.46 -26.13
CA LEU A 757 -5.39 7.23 -27.30
C LEU A 757 -5.16 6.30 -28.49
N PHE A 758 -5.80 6.64 -29.62
CA PHE A 758 -5.45 6.06 -30.90
C PHE A 758 -4.20 6.74 -31.44
N SER A 759 -3.35 5.99 -32.10
CA SER A 759 -2.28 6.57 -32.89
C SER A 759 -2.89 7.38 -34.04
N GLN A 760 -2.48 8.66 -34.19
CA GLN A 760 -2.93 9.49 -35.31
C GLN A 760 -2.51 8.91 -36.67
N GLU A 761 -1.40 8.16 -36.70
CA GLU A 761 -0.85 7.54 -37.91
C GLU A 761 -1.50 6.19 -38.21
N LEU A 762 -2.08 5.55 -37.18
CA LEU A 762 -2.72 4.25 -37.27
C LEU A 762 -4.09 4.29 -36.56
N PRO A 763 -5.11 4.78 -37.21
CA PRO A 763 -6.39 5.13 -36.59
C PRO A 763 -7.15 3.95 -35.95
N ASN A 764 -6.73 2.69 -36.21
CA ASN A 764 -7.35 1.50 -35.66
C ASN A 764 -6.45 0.80 -34.62
N VAL A 765 -5.34 1.42 -34.20
CA VAL A 765 -4.38 0.81 -33.30
C VAL A 765 -4.21 1.66 -32.05
N HIS A 766 -4.51 1.06 -30.89
CA HIS A 766 -4.30 1.69 -29.59
C HIS A 766 -2.81 1.71 -29.25
N LEU A 767 -2.29 2.87 -28.88
CA LEU A 767 -0.88 3.06 -28.56
C LEU A 767 -0.67 2.92 -27.04
N PRO A 768 0.13 1.97 -26.55
CA PRO A 768 0.46 1.87 -25.12
C PRO A 768 1.32 3.06 -24.65
N SER A 769 1.06 3.52 -23.42
CA SER A 769 1.89 4.52 -22.74
C SER A 769 3.16 3.89 -22.14
N HIS A 770 3.03 2.64 -21.67
CA HIS A 770 4.12 1.86 -21.06
C HIS A 770 3.98 0.38 -21.43
N TYR A 771 5.04 -0.37 -21.13
CA TYR A 771 5.01 -1.83 -21.11
C TYR A 771 5.44 -2.33 -19.75
N PHE A 772 4.69 -3.28 -19.19
CA PHE A 772 5.06 -3.93 -17.94
C PHE A 772 5.66 -5.30 -18.16
N VAL A 773 6.52 -5.70 -17.24
CA VAL A 773 7.00 -7.09 -17.10
C VAL A 773 7.05 -7.44 -15.62
N ILE A 774 6.55 -8.63 -15.27
CA ILE A 774 6.65 -9.20 -13.92
C ILE A 774 7.39 -10.52 -14.05
N VAL A 775 8.47 -10.67 -13.30
CA VAL A 775 9.30 -11.88 -13.28
C VAL A 775 9.28 -12.47 -11.88
N THR A 776 8.91 -13.75 -11.77
CA THR A 776 8.98 -14.50 -10.51
C THR A 776 9.88 -15.71 -10.65
N ARG A 777 10.58 -16.04 -9.56
CA ARG A 777 11.36 -17.28 -9.47
C ARG A 777 11.20 -17.95 -8.13
N LYS A 778 11.32 -19.28 -8.09
CA LYS A 778 11.44 -20.03 -6.84
C LYS A 778 12.87 -19.96 -6.33
N VAL A 779 13.03 -19.66 -5.06
CA VAL A 779 14.31 -19.79 -4.36
C VAL A 779 14.31 -21.15 -3.66
N TRP A 780 15.24 -22.03 -4.07
CA TRP A 780 15.44 -23.31 -3.41
C TRP A 780 16.48 -23.12 -2.32
N ASP A 781 16.06 -23.19 -1.04
CA ASP A 781 17.01 -23.22 0.05
C ASP A 781 17.47 -24.68 0.28
N ASN A 782 18.78 -24.92 0.17
CA ASN A 782 19.40 -26.23 0.43
C ASN A 782 19.39 -26.63 1.92
N SER A 783 18.94 -25.77 2.81
CA SER A 783 18.80 -26.07 4.23
C SER A 783 17.43 -26.70 4.52
N SER A 784 17.25 -27.93 4.08
CA SER A 784 16.04 -28.73 4.23
C SER A 784 15.76 -29.16 5.65
N VAL A 785 15.02 -28.40 6.42
CA VAL A 785 14.28 -28.94 7.61
C VAL A 785 12.92 -28.27 7.84
N VAL A 786 12.52 -27.23 7.11
CA VAL A 786 11.20 -26.61 7.33
C VAL A 786 10.42 -26.57 6.01
N LEU A 787 9.34 -27.30 5.96
CA LEU A 787 8.43 -27.52 4.81
C LEU A 787 7.70 -26.23 4.32
N ASP A 788 8.07 -25.04 4.77
CA ASP A 788 7.38 -23.77 4.47
C ASP A 788 8.27 -22.68 3.86
N ALA A 789 9.51 -22.99 3.47
CA ALA A 789 10.56 -22.00 3.15
C ALA A 789 10.95 -21.92 1.67
N THR A 790 10.05 -22.08 0.74
CA THR A 790 10.29 -21.55 -0.62
C THR A 790 9.95 -20.06 -0.66
N GLU A 791 10.94 -19.22 -0.41
CA GLU A 791 10.81 -17.77 -0.57
C GLU A 791 10.84 -17.42 -2.05
N ASP A 792 9.67 -17.38 -2.68
CA ASP A 792 9.57 -16.91 -4.06
C ASP A 792 10.01 -15.44 -4.14
N GLU A 793 10.82 -15.11 -5.14
CA GLU A 793 11.24 -13.75 -5.45
C GLU A 793 10.45 -13.19 -6.62
N CYS A 794 10.16 -11.89 -6.58
CA CYS A 794 9.42 -11.17 -7.62
C CYS A 794 10.12 -9.87 -7.96
N MET A 795 10.21 -9.58 -9.26
CA MET A 795 10.59 -8.27 -9.80
C MET A 795 9.51 -7.83 -10.79
N ALA A 796 9.10 -6.57 -10.71
CA ALA A 796 8.25 -5.97 -11.70
C ALA A 796 8.92 -4.72 -12.29
N PHE A 797 8.58 -4.40 -13.54
CA PHE A 797 9.09 -3.26 -14.28
C PHE A 797 7.94 -2.61 -15.05
N VAL A 798 7.96 -1.28 -15.16
CA VAL A 798 7.05 -0.50 -15.99
C VAL A 798 7.90 0.46 -16.81
N PHE A 799 8.10 0.14 -18.08
CA PHE A 799 8.95 0.89 -18.98
C PHE A 799 8.15 1.92 -19.77
N PRO A 800 8.51 3.22 -19.75
CA PRO A 800 7.84 4.23 -20.55
C PRO A 800 8.06 3.94 -22.05
N HIS A 801 6.98 3.96 -22.82
CA HIS A 801 7.00 3.69 -24.25
C HIS A 801 7.14 5.00 -25.05
N LEU A 802 8.39 5.41 -25.30
CA LEU A 802 8.73 6.67 -25.93
C LEU A 802 9.35 6.47 -27.33
N PRO A 803 9.07 7.38 -28.29
CA PRO A 803 9.65 7.34 -29.64
C PRO A 803 11.14 7.58 -29.64
N ASP A 804 11.64 8.36 -28.69
CA ASP A 804 13.05 8.65 -28.52
C ASP A 804 13.54 8.23 -27.15
N THR A 805 14.37 7.19 -27.12
CA THR A 805 15.04 6.68 -25.93
C THR A 805 16.43 7.24 -25.72
N SER A 806 16.92 8.11 -26.64
CA SER A 806 18.27 8.70 -26.57
C SER A 806 18.42 9.70 -25.42
N GLN A 807 17.30 10.21 -24.89
CA GLN A 807 17.26 11.10 -23.73
C GLN A 807 17.35 10.35 -22.39
N HIS A 808 17.46 9.03 -22.40
CA HIS A 808 17.66 8.30 -21.15
C HIS A 808 18.98 8.74 -20.53
N PRO A 809 18.95 8.98 -19.21
CA PRO A 809 20.15 9.41 -18.50
C PRO A 809 21.28 8.40 -18.73
N CYS A 810 22.52 8.84 -18.55
CA CYS A 810 23.75 8.05 -18.70
C CYS A 810 23.78 6.88 -17.71
N GLN A 811 22.87 5.95 -17.87
CA GLN A 811 22.77 4.74 -17.07
C GLN A 811 23.23 3.55 -17.90
N ASP A 812 23.94 2.63 -17.26
CA ASP A 812 24.05 1.29 -17.79
C ASP A 812 22.66 0.59 -17.81
N LYS A 813 22.54 -0.46 -18.58
CA LYS A 813 21.25 -1.17 -18.73
C LYS A 813 20.64 -1.66 -17.41
N GLU A 814 21.47 -2.16 -16.48
CA GLU A 814 20.99 -2.67 -15.19
C GLU A 814 20.43 -1.53 -14.33
N SER A 815 21.14 -0.42 -14.25
CA SER A 815 20.69 0.79 -13.54
C SER A 815 19.41 1.36 -14.16
N TYR A 816 19.28 1.34 -15.48
CA TYR A 816 18.05 1.74 -16.17
C TYR A 816 16.87 0.85 -15.78
N PHE A 817 17.02 -0.47 -15.83
CA PHE A 817 15.95 -1.39 -15.45
C PHE A 817 15.57 -1.21 -13.97
N LEU A 818 16.53 -1.02 -13.09
CA LEU A 818 16.26 -0.73 -11.68
C LEU A 818 15.50 0.58 -11.48
N THR A 819 15.84 1.61 -12.24
CA THR A 819 15.12 2.90 -12.19
C THR A 819 13.64 2.72 -12.51
N TYR A 820 13.31 1.92 -13.52
CA TYR A 820 11.93 1.62 -13.93
C TYR A 820 11.37 0.34 -13.32
N SER A 821 11.99 -0.15 -12.24
CA SER A 821 11.39 -1.20 -11.42
C SER A 821 10.08 -0.69 -10.78
N ALA A 822 9.19 -1.59 -10.47
CA ALA A 822 7.89 -1.29 -9.88
C ALA A 822 7.51 -2.41 -8.89
N SER A 823 6.50 -2.18 -8.08
CA SER A 823 5.80 -3.28 -7.42
C SER A 823 4.71 -3.84 -8.34
N VAL A 824 4.31 -5.09 -8.12
CA VAL A 824 3.16 -5.65 -8.84
C VAL A 824 1.89 -4.87 -8.55
N LYS A 825 1.77 -4.28 -7.34
CA LYS A 825 0.69 -3.36 -6.99
C LYS A 825 0.61 -2.17 -7.95
N ASP A 826 1.75 -1.58 -8.33
CA ASP A 826 1.79 -0.46 -9.28
C ASP A 826 1.29 -0.91 -10.66
N VAL A 827 1.68 -2.13 -11.09
CA VAL A 827 1.17 -2.73 -12.33
C VAL A 827 -0.34 -2.99 -12.24
N GLU A 828 -0.84 -3.51 -11.10
CA GLU A 828 -2.28 -3.74 -10.89
C GLU A 828 -3.08 -2.42 -10.97
N GLN A 829 -2.56 -1.34 -10.41
CA GLN A 829 -3.18 -0.01 -10.45
C GLN A 829 -3.23 0.57 -11.86
N LEU A 830 -2.15 0.41 -12.63
CA LEU A 830 -2.07 0.93 -14.01
C LEU A 830 -2.91 0.14 -15.02
N THR A 831 -3.01 -1.16 -14.84
CA THR A 831 -3.63 -2.05 -15.83
C THR A 831 -5.06 -2.46 -15.49
N GLY A 832 -5.49 -2.29 -14.24
CA GLY A 832 -6.74 -2.86 -13.75
C GLY A 832 -6.78 -4.39 -13.72
N LEU A 833 -5.61 -5.05 -13.76
CA LEU A 833 -5.46 -6.49 -13.64
C LEU A 833 -5.20 -6.89 -12.19
N THR A 834 -5.58 -8.09 -11.80
CA THR A 834 -5.19 -8.71 -10.51
C THR A 834 -4.28 -9.89 -10.77
N PHE A 835 -3.08 -9.88 -10.20
CA PHE A 835 -2.09 -10.95 -10.32
C PHE A 835 -2.09 -11.87 -9.09
N PHE A 836 -1.45 -13.04 -9.24
CA PHE A 836 -1.24 -14.02 -8.17
C PHE A 836 -2.53 -14.55 -7.53
N SER A 837 -3.57 -14.71 -8.33
CA SER A 837 -4.90 -15.15 -7.89
C SER A 837 -4.95 -16.59 -7.34
N ALA A 838 -3.99 -17.44 -7.70
CA ALA A 838 -3.88 -18.81 -7.17
C ALA A 838 -3.22 -18.90 -5.79
N LEU A 839 -2.58 -17.81 -5.33
CA LEU A 839 -1.88 -17.80 -4.04
C LEU A 839 -2.81 -17.38 -2.90
N SER A 840 -2.52 -17.88 -1.68
CA SER A 840 -3.13 -17.32 -0.48
C SER A 840 -2.77 -15.86 -0.31
N HIS A 841 -3.65 -15.06 0.31
CA HIS A 841 -3.41 -13.63 0.55
C HIS A 841 -2.05 -13.35 1.19
N ARG A 842 -1.63 -14.19 2.13
CA ARG A 842 -0.33 -14.08 2.83
C ARG A 842 0.88 -14.24 1.91
N LYS A 843 0.83 -15.18 0.96
CA LYS A 843 1.90 -15.35 -0.06
C LYS A 843 1.83 -14.27 -1.13
N ALA A 844 0.62 -13.98 -1.60
CA ALA A 844 0.41 -12.98 -2.64
C ALA A 844 0.84 -11.57 -2.22
N VAL A 845 0.63 -11.17 -0.95
CA VAL A 845 1.01 -9.83 -0.48
C VAL A 845 2.52 -9.60 -0.61
N HIS A 846 3.35 -10.60 -0.31
CA HIS A 846 4.81 -10.49 -0.45
C HIS A 846 5.25 -10.21 -1.88
N LEU A 847 4.68 -10.97 -2.85
CA LEU A 847 5.02 -10.81 -4.25
C LEU A 847 4.48 -9.50 -4.84
N ARG A 848 3.29 -9.06 -4.40
CA ARG A 848 2.66 -7.83 -4.88
C ARG A 848 3.33 -6.56 -4.39
N THR A 849 3.84 -6.57 -3.18
CA THR A 849 4.46 -5.39 -2.55
C THR A 849 5.98 -5.39 -2.68
N ALA A 850 6.58 -6.48 -3.18
CA ALA A 850 8.01 -6.54 -3.45
C ALA A 850 8.40 -5.47 -4.47
N GLN A 851 9.48 -4.76 -4.17
CA GLN A 851 10.14 -3.87 -5.11
C GLN A 851 11.62 -4.22 -5.13
N PRO A 852 12.18 -4.52 -6.29
CA PRO A 852 13.58 -4.91 -6.37
C PRO A 852 14.49 -3.71 -6.08
N SER A 853 15.44 -3.89 -5.18
CA SER A 853 16.57 -2.97 -4.99
C SER A 853 17.82 -3.41 -5.76
N LYS A 854 17.78 -4.60 -6.33
CA LYS A 854 18.80 -5.20 -7.19
C LYS A 854 18.13 -6.21 -8.11
N LEU A 855 18.70 -6.43 -9.29
CA LEU A 855 18.25 -7.47 -10.21
C LEU A 855 18.59 -8.85 -9.66
N PHE A 856 18.00 -9.91 -10.22
CA PHE A 856 18.38 -11.29 -9.86
C PHE A 856 19.87 -11.48 -10.10
N HIS A 857 20.62 -11.66 -9.02
CA HIS A 857 22.08 -11.71 -9.09
C HIS A 857 22.63 -13.13 -9.25
N LYS A 858 23.73 -13.01 -9.79
CA LYS A 858 25.06 -13.61 -9.87
C LYS A 858 25.37 -14.55 -8.74
#